data_ca46ce1c37d7f769def45981aa4c9b31
#
_entry.id   ca46ce1c37d7f769def45981aa4c9b31
#
_cell.length_a   1.000
_cell.length_b   1.000
_cell.length_c   1.000
_cell.angle_alpha   90.00
_cell.angle_beta   90.00
_cell.angle_gamma   90.00
#
_symmetry.space_group_name_H-M   'P 1'
#
loop_
_entity.id
_entity.type
_entity.pdbx_description
1 polymer ?
#
loop_
_entity_poly.entity_id
_entity_poly.type
_entity_poly.pdbx_seq_one_letter_code
_entity_poly.pdbx_strand_id
1 'polypeptide(L)'
;MDIKGLTDKEVKESRAKFGSNEIPDSEPTTFWQEFKETFQDPMIKILLAIAVLMIVMFFFGYAEIYEPMGTIIAVLIVAFVTAKTGVASDTKYRELKKSTKKDQCKVHRNGVVAVIDVDDVVVGDQVLLQSGDKIPADGILHTGNLKVNNSALNGEAEECEKKAAGEGVYLAEEITGDTFVDSYSLFRGAVIFDGEGIMDVQKVGLNTMMGKMAEEMQEEEPDSPLKVKLSKLADQISKFGYIGAIVIAVMYFVYFIIMAGGFQAYFSIGPAKVVQDLIDAVSLAVVIIVCAVPEGLPLMISLVLMQNTSKMLDHNVLVRKAEGIETAGSLNILFSDKTGTITKGELEVVDFFTADGTSISANELRHHGKVKGLLDLAIGKNTQAMFDVYHKVIGGNATDQALLKFIGEETFCMLDGNDGCKVSAHQGFNSSNKFSQARIESIGKTFYKGAPERLLAKATKYLDGDGQIKEIDQKALNQKIDSLAAKAMRVLAFGYSEKELVKNQINDDLVIIGLVAIRDDVRPSAKDAIRQVQEAGIQVVMITGDRLETAVAIAKDAGLLKNESDRALSSAQLNQMSDEEVKAILPQIRVIARALPTDKSRMVRLCQEMNLVVGMTGDGVNDSPALKRADVGFAMGSGTEAAKEAGKIVILDDNFSSIKDAIWYGRTIYHNILKFCKFQLVINVTAVVVSAVAPFLGIEEPLKVTHLLFVNLVMDGLGAMMLGNEPALSKYMKEAPRRRDEGIISKDMMTQIGFMGIWLVILSFLFLKLPVITNLFDNKAQHLTAYFVLFIFSALFNGFNVRDERFGIFKRLNENPDFLKVFFIIMLVQIMIVNAAAIPFQVFIWIGKMFSCIPFGAKGWIVTVLLSMTMIPVDCLRKFLFGCGK
;
A
#
# COMPACT_ATOMS: atom_id res chain seq x y z
N MET A 1 28.13 35.00 -15.65
CA MET A 1 26.96 35.13 -16.58
C MET A 1 25.72 35.25 -15.72
N ASP A 2 24.90 36.27 -16.01
CA ASP A 2 23.64 36.44 -15.28
C ASP A 2 22.66 35.33 -15.75
N ILE A 3 22.38 34.38 -14.87
CA ILE A 3 21.38 33.31 -15.12
C ILE A 3 20.01 33.96 -14.98
N LYS A 4 19.39 34.31 -16.09
CA LYS A 4 18.07 35.00 -16.10
C LYS A 4 16.90 34.05 -16.15
N GLY A 5 17.11 32.86 -16.73
CA GLY A 5 16.01 31.91 -17.01
C GLY A 5 14.96 32.48 -17.98
N LEU A 6 13.96 31.67 -18.30
CA LEU A 6 12.87 32.07 -19.18
C LEU A 6 11.88 33.04 -18.51
N THR A 7 11.34 33.97 -19.27
CA THR A 7 10.22 34.82 -18.88
C THR A 7 8.88 34.06 -19.07
N ASP A 8 7.82 34.50 -18.37
CA ASP A 8 6.48 33.85 -18.46
C ASP A 8 5.93 33.82 -19.92
N LYS A 9 6.34 34.79 -20.75
CA LYS A 9 5.96 34.79 -22.16
C LYS A 9 6.70 33.71 -22.94
N GLU A 10 8.00 33.57 -22.73
CA GLU A 10 8.83 32.55 -23.38
C GLU A 10 8.44 31.14 -22.92
N VAL A 11 8.03 30.94 -21.65
CA VAL A 11 7.48 29.68 -21.14
C VAL A 11 6.23 29.28 -21.89
N LYS A 12 5.29 30.25 -22.14
CA LYS A 12 4.06 29.98 -22.91
C LYS A 12 4.37 29.64 -24.38
N GLU A 13 5.31 30.35 -24.98
CA GLU A 13 5.75 30.12 -26.36
C GLU A 13 6.44 28.76 -26.51
N SER A 14 7.30 28.41 -25.60
CA SER A 14 7.97 27.08 -25.54
C SER A 14 6.96 25.94 -25.34
N ARG A 15 6.01 26.11 -24.42
CA ARG A 15 4.95 25.12 -24.20
C ARG A 15 4.07 24.92 -25.42
N ALA A 16 3.73 25.98 -26.13
CA ALA A 16 2.94 25.90 -27.36
C ALA A 16 3.69 25.19 -28.51
N LYS A 17 5.02 25.32 -28.56
CA LYS A 17 5.87 24.75 -29.60
C LYS A 17 6.31 23.31 -29.33
N PHE A 18 6.65 22.97 -28.10
CA PHE A 18 7.29 21.72 -27.74
C PHE A 18 6.42 20.82 -26.82
N GLY A 19 5.25 21.33 -26.38
CA GLY A 19 4.38 20.63 -25.45
C GLY A 19 4.76 20.81 -23.95
N SER A 20 4.05 20.10 -23.09
CA SER A 20 4.33 20.02 -21.65
C SER A 20 5.28 18.84 -21.35
N ASN A 21 5.84 18.84 -20.16
CA ASN A 21 6.67 17.72 -19.70
C ASN A 21 5.84 16.56 -19.12
N GLU A 22 4.52 16.60 -19.27
CA GLU A 22 3.64 15.53 -18.85
C GLU A 22 3.85 14.29 -19.74
N ILE A 23 4.10 13.13 -19.13
CA ILE A 23 3.99 11.84 -19.81
C ILE A 23 2.55 11.39 -19.59
N PRO A 24 1.72 11.30 -20.62
CA PRO A 24 0.35 10.87 -20.47
C PRO A 24 0.32 9.46 -19.88
N ASP A 25 -0.45 9.28 -18.83
CA ASP A 25 -0.79 7.94 -18.35
C ASP A 25 -1.45 7.16 -19.50
N SER A 26 -1.42 5.81 -19.42
CA SER A 26 -2.21 4.96 -20.31
C SER A 26 -3.61 5.55 -20.50
N GLU A 27 -4.15 5.52 -21.72
CA GLU A 27 -5.49 6.03 -21.98
C GLU A 27 -6.49 5.47 -20.95
N PRO A 28 -7.42 6.31 -20.43
CA PRO A 28 -8.42 5.82 -19.49
C PRO A 28 -9.23 4.71 -20.16
N THR A 29 -9.37 3.59 -19.44
CA THR A 29 -10.19 2.49 -19.92
C THR A 29 -11.60 2.99 -20.16
N THR A 30 -12.07 2.87 -21.39
CA THR A 30 -13.40 3.30 -21.72
C THR A 30 -14.41 2.22 -21.36
N PHE A 31 -15.65 2.63 -21.01
CA PHE A 31 -16.73 1.69 -20.74
C PHE A 31 -16.90 0.63 -21.85
N TRP A 32 -16.74 1.02 -23.10
CA TRP A 32 -16.90 0.12 -24.23
C TRP A 32 -15.74 -0.87 -24.41
N GLN A 33 -14.53 -0.51 -23.98
CA GLN A 33 -13.39 -1.43 -23.95
C GLN A 33 -13.63 -2.53 -22.90
N GLU A 34 -13.84 -2.15 -21.65
CA GLU A 34 -14.18 -3.07 -20.55
C GLU A 34 -15.39 -3.96 -20.87
N PHE A 35 -16.43 -3.35 -21.47
CA PHE A 35 -17.61 -4.08 -21.88
C PHE A 35 -17.30 -5.15 -22.94
N LYS A 36 -16.46 -4.88 -23.92
CA LYS A 36 -16.01 -5.84 -24.93
C LYS A 36 -15.09 -6.90 -24.35
N GLU A 37 -14.17 -6.52 -23.47
CA GLU A 37 -13.25 -7.44 -22.82
C GLU A 37 -13.98 -8.48 -21.98
N THR A 38 -15.08 -8.10 -21.35
CA THR A 38 -15.93 -9.02 -20.60
C THR A 38 -16.43 -10.18 -21.47
N PHE A 39 -16.67 -9.98 -22.76
CA PHE A 39 -17.07 -11.06 -23.68
C PHE A 39 -15.91 -12.00 -24.08
N GLN A 40 -14.68 -11.67 -23.71
CA GLN A 40 -13.53 -12.58 -23.92
C GLN A 40 -13.44 -13.63 -22.81
N ASP A 41 -14.12 -13.41 -21.69
CA ASP A 41 -14.18 -14.36 -20.59
C ASP A 41 -14.71 -15.71 -21.06
N PRO A 42 -14.00 -16.83 -20.78
CA PRO A 42 -14.42 -18.17 -21.18
C PRO A 42 -15.81 -18.54 -20.69
N MET A 43 -16.21 -18.08 -19.52
CA MET A 43 -17.53 -18.35 -18.95
C MET A 43 -18.64 -17.68 -19.73
N ILE A 44 -18.47 -16.41 -20.05
CA ILE A 44 -19.46 -15.64 -20.83
C ILE A 44 -19.62 -16.26 -22.22
N LYS A 45 -18.52 -16.75 -22.82
CA LYS A 45 -18.59 -17.53 -24.08
C LYS A 45 -19.40 -18.80 -23.93
N ILE A 46 -19.22 -19.55 -22.84
CA ILE A 46 -20.01 -20.75 -22.56
C ILE A 46 -21.48 -20.40 -22.38
N LEU A 47 -21.80 -19.37 -21.59
CA LEU A 47 -23.20 -18.94 -21.37
C LEU A 47 -23.87 -18.49 -22.67
N LEU A 48 -23.14 -17.80 -23.53
CA LEU A 48 -23.64 -17.40 -24.85
C LEU A 48 -23.85 -18.63 -25.76
N ALA A 49 -22.93 -19.59 -25.74
CA ALA A 49 -23.09 -20.83 -26.48
C ALA A 49 -24.33 -21.62 -26.01
N ILE A 50 -24.57 -21.65 -24.70
CA ILE A 50 -25.77 -22.23 -24.08
C ILE A 50 -27.02 -21.48 -24.52
N ALA A 51 -27.02 -20.15 -24.46
CA ALA A 51 -28.17 -19.34 -24.91
C ALA A 51 -28.49 -19.63 -26.39
N VAL A 52 -27.48 -19.75 -27.23
CA VAL A 52 -27.66 -20.13 -28.66
C VAL A 52 -28.25 -21.52 -28.77
N LEU A 53 -27.76 -22.51 -28.00
CA LEU A 53 -28.32 -23.86 -27.98
C LEU A 53 -29.79 -23.84 -27.55
N MET A 54 -30.13 -23.11 -26.51
CA MET A 54 -31.52 -22.94 -26.03
C MET A 54 -32.43 -22.26 -27.07
N ILE A 55 -31.91 -21.27 -27.83
CA ILE A 55 -32.64 -20.66 -28.94
C ILE A 55 -32.93 -21.70 -30.04
N VAL A 56 -31.95 -22.51 -30.38
CA VAL A 56 -32.15 -23.62 -31.35
C VAL A 56 -33.21 -24.58 -30.83
N MET A 57 -33.18 -24.96 -29.55
CA MET A 57 -34.16 -25.83 -28.91
C MET A 57 -35.55 -25.20 -28.90
N PHE A 58 -35.68 -23.89 -28.74
CA PHE A 58 -36.95 -23.16 -28.84
C PHE A 58 -37.57 -23.33 -30.25
N PHE A 59 -36.78 -23.22 -31.31
CA PHE A 59 -37.29 -23.40 -32.68
C PHE A 59 -37.77 -24.82 -32.93
N PHE A 60 -37.26 -25.79 -32.21
CA PHE A 60 -37.72 -27.16 -32.26
C PHE A 60 -38.87 -27.46 -31.27
N GLY A 61 -39.30 -26.51 -30.48
CA GLY A 61 -40.42 -26.67 -29.55
C GLY A 61 -40.03 -27.32 -28.22
N TYR A 62 -38.74 -27.45 -27.91
CA TYR A 62 -38.21 -28.09 -26.68
C TYR A 62 -37.86 -27.09 -25.56
N ALA A 63 -37.88 -25.80 -25.80
CA ALA A 63 -37.58 -24.78 -24.80
C ALA A 63 -38.50 -23.57 -24.95
N GLU A 64 -38.72 -22.81 -23.85
CA GLU A 64 -39.45 -21.55 -23.90
C GLU A 64 -38.45 -20.38 -24.22
N ILE A 65 -38.93 -19.40 -25.03
CA ILE A 65 -38.09 -18.26 -25.45
C ILE A 65 -37.60 -17.42 -24.28
N TYR A 66 -38.27 -17.43 -23.14
CA TYR A 66 -37.90 -16.61 -21.97
C TYR A 66 -36.61 -17.07 -21.32
N GLU A 67 -36.22 -18.32 -21.37
CA GLU A 67 -35.00 -18.87 -20.77
C GLU A 67 -33.70 -18.38 -21.48
N PRO A 68 -33.55 -18.57 -22.82
CA PRO A 68 -32.38 -18.04 -23.51
C PRO A 68 -32.33 -16.49 -23.50
N MET A 69 -33.49 -15.82 -23.58
CA MET A 69 -33.53 -14.35 -23.44
C MET A 69 -33.09 -13.92 -22.06
N GLY A 70 -33.51 -14.62 -21.03
CA GLY A 70 -33.09 -14.37 -19.65
C GLY A 70 -31.57 -14.53 -19.49
N THR A 71 -30.99 -15.58 -20.05
CA THR A 71 -29.54 -15.83 -20.04
C THR A 71 -28.77 -14.70 -20.77
N ILE A 72 -29.22 -14.27 -21.93
CA ILE A 72 -28.60 -13.17 -22.68
C ILE A 72 -28.68 -11.87 -21.88
N ILE A 73 -29.82 -11.56 -21.28
CA ILE A 73 -29.99 -10.34 -20.49
C ILE A 73 -29.10 -10.39 -19.24
N ALA A 74 -29.03 -11.53 -18.56
CA ALA A 74 -28.14 -11.70 -17.43
C ALA A 74 -26.70 -11.43 -17.86
N VAL A 75 -26.20 -12.03 -18.96
CA VAL A 75 -24.88 -11.77 -19.52
C VAL A 75 -24.65 -10.29 -19.82
N LEU A 76 -25.64 -9.61 -20.39
CA LEU A 76 -25.54 -8.17 -20.66
C LEU A 76 -25.49 -7.35 -19.36
N ILE A 77 -26.22 -7.72 -18.34
CA ILE A 77 -26.17 -7.09 -17.01
C ILE A 77 -24.77 -7.28 -16.40
N VAL A 78 -24.21 -8.48 -16.49
CA VAL A 78 -22.82 -8.76 -16.05
C VAL A 78 -21.86 -7.82 -16.72
N ALA A 79 -21.83 -7.88 -18.05
CA ALA A 79 -20.91 -7.09 -18.83
C ALA A 79 -21.04 -5.59 -18.52
N PHE A 80 -22.28 -5.11 -18.31
CA PHE A 80 -22.53 -3.73 -17.91
C PHE A 80 -21.99 -3.41 -16.51
N VAL A 81 -22.26 -4.25 -15.52
CA VAL A 81 -21.82 -4.05 -14.14
C VAL A 81 -20.31 -4.15 -14.04
N THR A 82 -19.69 -5.13 -14.67
CA THR A 82 -18.23 -5.32 -14.72
C THR A 82 -17.57 -4.12 -15.35
N ALA A 83 -18.03 -3.70 -16.53
CA ALA A 83 -17.49 -2.53 -17.23
C ALA A 83 -17.63 -1.24 -16.42
N LYS A 84 -18.79 -1.01 -15.80
CA LYS A 84 -19.01 0.16 -14.94
C LYS A 84 -18.11 0.15 -13.72
N THR A 85 -17.89 -0.99 -13.12
CA THR A 85 -17.04 -1.15 -11.93
C THR A 85 -15.57 -0.99 -12.31
N GLY A 86 -15.13 -1.55 -13.44
CA GLY A 86 -13.78 -1.38 -13.98
C GLY A 86 -13.44 0.08 -14.21
N VAL A 87 -14.30 0.81 -14.95
CA VAL A 87 -14.14 2.24 -15.20
C VAL A 87 -14.16 3.06 -13.91
N ALA A 88 -15.06 2.75 -12.97
CA ALA A 88 -15.11 3.46 -11.68
C ALA A 88 -13.84 3.22 -10.85
N SER A 89 -13.28 2.03 -10.90
CA SER A 89 -12.01 1.67 -10.25
C SER A 89 -10.84 2.43 -10.87
N ASP A 90 -10.73 2.45 -12.21
CA ASP A 90 -9.69 3.20 -12.92
C ASP A 90 -9.80 4.71 -12.65
N THR A 91 -11.00 5.26 -12.71
CA THR A 91 -11.24 6.69 -12.42
C THR A 91 -10.79 7.04 -11.00
N LYS A 92 -11.17 6.24 -10.02
CA LYS A 92 -10.80 6.48 -8.61
C LYS A 92 -9.30 6.33 -8.37
N TYR A 93 -8.65 5.36 -9.01
CA TYR A 93 -7.20 5.21 -8.99
C TYR A 93 -6.51 6.45 -9.56
N ARG A 94 -6.98 6.98 -10.68
CA ARG A 94 -6.45 8.21 -11.31
C ARG A 94 -6.70 9.46 -10.46
N GLU A 95 -7.85 9.57 -9.80
CA GLU A 95 -8.13 10.66 -8.86
C GLU A 95 -7.18 10.62 -7.66
N LEU A 96 -6.94 9.44 -7.09
CA LEU A 96 -5.98 9.23 -6.01
C LEU A 96 -4.56 9.59 -6.44
N LYS A 97 -4.15 9.18 -7.64
CA LYS A 97 -2.85 9.53 -8.22
C LYS A 97 -2.71 11.05 -8.42
N LYS A 98 -3.75 11.73 -8.87
CA LYS A 98 -3.77 13.20 -9.03
C LYS A 98 -3.78 13.96 -7.71
N SER A 99 -4.34 13.40 -6.64
CA SER A 99 -4.36 14.02 -5.31
C SER A 99 -3.01 13.90 -4.59
N THR A 100 -2.10 13.07 -5.08
CA THR A 100 -0.73 12.97 -4.58
C THR A 100 0.03 14.23 -4.97
N LYS A 101 0.85 14.75 -4.02
CA LYS A 101 1.74 15.89 -4.30
C LYS A 101 2.51 15.60 -5.58
N LYS A 102 2.38 16.47 -6.57
CA LYS A 102 3.15 16.38 -7.81
C LYS A 102 4.63 16.56 -7.52
N ASP A 103 5.46 15.85 -8.25
CA ASP A 103 6.91 15.99 -8.18
C ASP A 103 7.29 17.44 -8.51
N GLN A 104 8.12 18.05 -7.71
CA GLN A 104 8.52 19.45 -7.86
C GLN A 104 10.00 19.55 -8.17
N CYS A 105 10.36 20.52 -8.97
CA CYS A 105 11.75 20.87 -9.27
C CYS A 105 11.98 22.38 -9.16
N LYS A 106 13.25 22.76 -9.04
CA LYS A 106 13.67 24.14 -8.91
C LYS A 106 14.16 24.64 -10.27
N VAL A 107 13.56 25.71 -10.76
CA VAL A 107 13.93 26.31 -12.06
C VAL A 107 14.26 27.77 -11.89
N HIS A 108 15.15 28.27 -12.74
CA HIS A 108 15.38 29.69 -12.90
C HIS A 108 14.37 30.27 -13.89
N ARG A 109 13.47 31.17 -13.44
CA ARG A 109 12.53 31.92 -14.28
C ARG A 109 12.44 33.36 -13.81
N ASN A 110 12.31 34.30 -14.71
CA ASN A 110 12.21 35.73 -14.42
C ASN A 110 13.36 36.29 -13.52
N GLY A 111 14.54 35.67 -13.59
CA GLY A 111 15.70 36.05 -12.78
C GLY A 111 15.69 35.56 -11.33
N VAL A 112 14.74 34.71 -10.93
CA VAL A 112 14.65 34.12 -9.59
C VAL A 112 14.49 32.60 -9.67
N VAL A 113 14.87 31.91 -8.60
CA VAL A 113 14.61 30.47 -8.45
C VAL A 113 13.17 30.28 -8.03
N ALA A 114 12.40 29.57 -8.85
CA ALA A 114 11.01 29.15 -8.57
C ALA A 114 10.91 27.65 -8.41
N VAL A 115 10.05 27.20 -7.50
CA VAL A 115 9.68 25.78 -7.38
C VAL A 115 8.44 25.56 -8.22
N ILE A 116 8.51 24.64 -9.17
CA ILE A 116 7.41 24.31 -10.08
C ILE A 116 7.16 22.80 -10.11
N ASP A 117 5.99 22.40 -10.55
CA ASP A 117 5.71 20.98 -10.81
C ASP A 117 6.56 20.48 -11.98
N VAL A 118 7.04 19.25 -11.92
CA VAL A 118 7.86 18.64 -12.99
C VAL A 118 7.12 18.66 -14.33
N ASP A 119 5.80 18.49 -14.32
CA ASP A 119 4.96 18.53 -15.51
C ASP A 119 4.95 19.92 -16.19
N ASP A 120 5.28 20.98 -15.45
CA ASP A 120 5.30 22.36 -15.92
C ASP A 120 6.64 22.80 -16.51
N VAL A 121 7.65 21.92 -16.51
CA VAL A 121 8.94 22.15 -17.13
C VAL A 121 8.76 22.25 -18.66
N VAL A 122 9.47 23.20 -19.28
CA VAL A 122 9.45 23.41 -20.74
C VAL A 122 10.86 23.42 -21.33
N VAL A 123 10.96 23.22 -22.62
CA VAL A 123 12.25 23.33 -23.32
C VAL A 123 12.82 24.73 -23.17
N GLY A 124 14.09 24.82 -22.78
CA GLY A 124 14.80 26.07 -22.48
C GLY A 124 14.77 26.47 -21.01
N ASP A 125 14.05 25.76 -20.13
CA ASP A 125 14.17 25.97 -18.69
C ASP A 125 15.57 25.61 -18.18
N GLN A 126 16.04 26.38 -17.19
CA GLN A 126 17.25 26.12 -16.43
C GLN A 126 16.89 25.52 -15.08
N VAL A 127 17.12 24.20 -14.95
CA VAL A 127 16.78 23.45 -13.73
C VAL A 127 17.99 23.39 -12.81
N LEU A 128 17.78 23.78 -11.54
CA LEU A 128 18.77 23.61 -10.48
C LEU A 128 18.67 22.18 -9.93
N LEU A 129 19.76 21.45 -10.03
CA LEU A 129 19.87 20.05 -9.64
C LEU A 129 20.82 19.88 -8.46
N GLN A 130 20.44 19.10 -7.48
CA GLN A 130 21.19 18.81 -6.26
C GLN A 130 21.19 17.31 -5.96
N SER A 131 22.12 16.88 -5.10
CA SER A 131 22.17 15.48 -4.66
C SER A 131 20.81 15.01 -4.10
N GLY A 132 20.33 13.88 -4.56
CA GLY A 132 19.01 13.31 -4.23
C GLY A 132 17.88 13.69 -5.18
N ASP A 133 18.06 14.72 -6.01
CA ASP A 133 17.07 15.13 -7.00
C ASP A 133 17.00 14.12 -8.16
N LYS A 134 15.81 13.99 -8.72
CA LYS A 134 15.57 13.27 -9.97
C LYS A 134 15.58 14.26 -11.12
N ILE A 135 16.24 13.91 -12.19
CA ILE A 135 16.30 14.75 -13.38
C ILE A 135 14.91 14.83 -14.03
N PRO A 136 14.31 16.03 -14.15
CA PRO A 136 12.90 16.17 -14.53
C PRO A 136 12.63 16.04 -16.03
N ALA A 137 13.65 16.28 -16.88
CA ALA A 137 13.55 16.29 -18.34
C ALA A 137 14.89 15.90 -18.99
N ASP A 138 14.95 15.71 -20.30
CA ASP A 138 16.23 15.46 -20.97
C ASP A 138 16.90 16.78 -21.37
N GLY A 139 18.21 16.86 -21.17
CA GLY A 139 18.97 18.06 -21.49
C GLY A 139 20.47 17.90 -21.23
N ILE A 140 21.16 19.00 -21.06
CA ILE A 140 22.62 19.05 -20.85
C ILE A 140 22.96 19.78 -19.56
N LEU A 141 24.06 19.41 -18.95
CA LEU A 141 24.60 20.11 -17.78
C LEU A 141 25.30 21.40 -18.25
N HIS A 142 24.68 22.55 -17.85
CA HIS A 142 25.18 23.87 -18.21
C HIS A 142 26.33 24.34 -17.29
N THR A 143 26.17 24.14 -15.97
CA THR A 143 27.18 24.49 -14.94
C THR A 143 27.19 23.45 -13.83
N GLY A 144 28.36 23.29 -13.18
CA GLY A 144 28.50 22.38 -12.05
C GLY A 144 29.13 21.05 -12.43
N ASN A 145 29.13 20.13 -11.44
CA ASN A 145 29.59 18.76 -11.61
C ASN A 145 28.61 17.86 -10.86
N LEU A 146 28.17 16.78 -11.52
CA LEU A 146 27.21 15.82 -10.95
C LEU A 146 27.77 14.41 -11.08
N LYS A 147 27.41 13.56 -10.12
CA LYS A 147 27.43 12.10 -10.27
C LYS A 147 26.00 11.61 -10.42
N VAL A 148 25.73 10.98 -11.56
CA VAL A 148 24.36 10.58 -11.96
C VAL A 148 24.29 9.07 -12.07
N ASN A 149 23.21 8.51 -11.57
CA ASN A 149 22.86 7.10 -11.71
C ASN A 149 21.75 6.97 -12.76
N ASN A 150 22.06 6.28 -13.85
CA ASN A 150 21.15 6.04 -14.98
C ASN A 150 20.42 4.69 -14.90
N SER A 151 20.51 3.95 -13.78
CA SER A 151 19.97 2.60 -13.66
C SER A 151 18.46 2.48 -13.95
N ALA A 152 17.71 3.55 -13.76
CA ALA A 152 16.31 3.62 -14.11
C ALA A 152 16.04 3.54 -15.63
N LEU A 153 17.05 3.85 -16.45
CA LEU A 153 16.92 3.93 -17.90
C LEU A 153 17.64 2.78 -18.62
N ASN A 154 18.85 2.42 -18.17
CA ASN A 154 19.68 1.40 -18.83
C ASN A 154 19.86 0.10 -18.01
N GLY A 155 19.33 0.07 -16.77
CA GLY A 155 19.47 -1.08 -15.87
C GLY A 155 20.85 -1.23 -15.20
N GLU A 156 21.83 -0.39 -15.55
CA GLU A 156 23.19 -0.46 -15.02
C GLU A 156 23.38 0.50 -13.84
N ALA A 157 23.89 0.00 -12.73
CA ALA A 157 24.03 0.77 -11.49
C ALA A 157 25.35 1.56 -11.43
N GLU A 158 26.07 1.74 -12.53
CA GLU A 158 27.30 2.52 -12.56
C GLU A 158 27.00 4.02 -12.46
N GLU A 159 27.76 4.69 -11.59
CA GLU A 159 27.69 6.14 -11.44
C GLU A 159 28.48 6.82 -12.54
N CYS A 160 27.84 7.73 -13.28
CA CYS A 160 28.47 8.51 -14.34
C CYS A 160 28.81 9.91 -13.84
N GLU A 161 30.09 10.32 -13.98
CA GLU A 161 30.48 11.71 -13.72
C GLU A 161 30.04 12.61 -14.89
N LYS A 162 29.31 13.68 -14.58
CA LYS A 162 28.84 14.68 -15.53
C LYS A 162 29.47 16.02 -15.21
N LYS A 163 29.96 16.70 -16.27
CA LYS A 163 30.61 18.01 -16.20
C LYS A 163 29.90 18.97 -17.11
N ALA A 164 30.05 20.26 -16.83
CA ALA A 164 29.42 21.30 -17.64
C ALA A 164 29.86 21.18 -19.11
N ALA A 165 28.85 21.25 -20.01
CA ALA A 165 29.06 21.25 -21.45
C ALA A 165 29.63 22.60 -21.92
N GLY A 166 30.42 22.60 -23.00
CA GLY A 166 30.80 23.81 -23.67
C GLY A 166 29.66 24.51 -24.40
N GLU A 167 29.84 25.78 -24.77
CA GLU A 167 28.81 26.51 -25.54
C GLU A 167 28.52 25.81 -26.87
N GLY A 168 27.20 25.70 -27.21
CA GLY A 168 26.72 25.11 -28.47
C GLY A 168 26.66 23.59 -28.51
N VAL A 169 26.76 22.92 -27.37
CA VAL A 169 26.54 21.48 -27.26
C VAL A 169 25.03 21.21 -27.12
N TYR A 170 24.53 20.22 -27.87
CA TYR A 170 23.15 19.78 -27.86
C TYR A 170 23.08 18.29 -27.60
N LEU A 171 21.94 17.84 -27.06
CA LEU A 171 21.67 16.43 -26.84
C LEU A 171 21.65 15.70 -28.20
N ALA A 172 22.24 14.53 -28.28
CA ALA A 172 22.20 13.71 -29.50
C ALA A 172 20.76 13.37 -29.91
N GLU A 173 20.50 13.36 -31.23
CA GLU A 173 19.17 12.99 -31.74
C GLU A 173 18.86 11.52 -31.50
N GLU A 174 19.84 10.64 -31.72
CA GLU A 174 19.77 9.21 -31.37
C GLU A 174 20.53 8.96 -30.06
N ILE A 175 19.83 8.36 -29.10
CA ILE A 175 20.39 7.99 -27.79
C ILE A 175 20.88 6.55 -27.87
N THR A 176 22.19 6.36 -27.73
CA THR A 176 22.85 5.07 -27.70
C THR A 176 23.41 4.79 -26.30
N GLY A 177 23.92 3.58 -26.06
CA GLY A 177 24.56 3.26 -24.80
C GLY A 177 25.67 4.23 -24.42
N ASP A 178 26.44 4.71 -25.40
CA ASP A 178 27.53 5.67 -25.20
C ASP A 178 27.03 7.05 -24.76
N THR A 179 25.81 7.43 -25.13
CA THR A 179 25.21 8.73 -24.74
C THR A 179 24.87 8.79 -23.25
N PHE A 180 24.59 7.63 -22.58
CA PHE A 180 24.39 7.59 -21.14
C PHE A 180 25.68 7.88 -20.37
N VAL A 181 26.84 7.54 -20.95
CA VAL A 181 28.13 7.62 -20.31
C VAL A 181 28.87 8.92 -20.70
N ASP A 182 28.33 9.69 -21.62
CA ASP A 182 28.97 10.96 -22.00
C ASP A 182 29.04 11.93 -20.80
N SER A 183 29.91 12.94 -20.92
CA SER A 183 30.23 13.80 -19.78
C SER A 183 29.25 14.93 -19.52
N TYR A 184 28.19 15.11 -20.30
CA TYR A 184 27.28 16.27 -20.20
C TYR A 184 25.80 15.99 -20.36
N SER A 185 25.39 14.86 -20.95
CA SER A 185 23.98 14.56 -21.19
C SER A 185 23.29 14.08 -19.91
N LEU A 186 22.11 14.64 -19.68
CA LEU A 186 21.26 14.35 -18.54
C LEU A 186 19.89 13.86 -19.04
N PHE A 187 19.37 12.77 -18.47
CA PHE A 187 18.15 12.11 -18.92
C PHE A 187 17.09 12.09 -17.83
N ARG A 188 15.83 12.33 -18.23
CA ARG A 188 14.68 12.25 -17.34
C ARG A 188 14.64 10.91 -16.62
N GLY A 189 14.43 10.97 -15.30
CA GLY A 189 14.30 9.77 -14.47
C GLY A 189 15.61 9.29 -13.86
N ALA A 190 16.78 9.75 -14.37
CA ALA A 190 18.05 9.50 -13.72
C ALA A 190 18.14 10.27 -12.40
N VAL A 191 18.92 9.76 -11.45
CA VAL A 191 19.02 10.31 -10.10
C VAL A 191 20.41 10.86 -9.85
N ILE A 192 20.46 12.04 -9.21
CA ILE A 192 21.73 12.67 -8.83
C ILE A 192 22.20 12.08 -7.51
N PHE A 193 23.33 11.38 -7.56
CA PHE A 193 23.93 10.75 -6.41
C PHE A 193 24.74 11.76 -5.57
N ASP A 194 25.53 12.62 -6.24
CA ASP A 194 26.37 13.62 -5.59
C ASP A 194 26.59 14.83 -6.50
N GLY A 195 26.81 15.99 -5.91
CA GLY A 195 27.09 17.23 -6.60
C GLY A 195 25.90 18.16 -6.76
N GLU A 196 26.16 19.29 -7.40
CA GLU A 196 25.18 20.31 -7.77
C GLU A 196 25.48 20.91 -9.14
N GLY A 197 24.44 21.35 -9.85
CA GLY A 197 24.60 21.95 -11.16
C GLY A 197 23.30 22.52 -11.69
N ILE A 198 23.42 23.24 -12.83
CA ILE A 198 22.29 23.78 -13.57
C ILE A 198 22.23 23.08 -14.92
N MET A 199 21.04 22.56 -15.23
CA MET A 199 20.74 21.87 -16.46
C MET A 199 19.93 22.73 -17.38
N ASP A 200 20.25 22.75 -18.69
CA ASP A 200 19.40 23.30 -19.74
C ASP A 200 18.51 22.22 -20.34
N VAL A 201 17.20 22.39 -20.26
CA VAL A 201 16.19 21.43 -20.75
C VAL A 201 16.09 21.52 -22.27
N GLN A 202 16.22 20.39 -22.96
CA GLN A 202 16.17 20.30 -24.42
C GLN A 202 15.00 19.45 -24.94
N LYS A 203 14.54 18.42 -24.19
CA LYS A 203 13.39 17.58 -24.55
C LYS A 203 12.48 17.41 -23.36
N VAL A 204 11.17 17.41 -23.58
CA VAL A 204 10.12 17.28 -22.55
C VAL A 204 9.08 16.24 -22.95
N GLY A 205 8.35 15.70 -21.96
CA GLY A 205 7.23 14.78 -22.13
C GLY A 205 7.59 13.52 -22.91
N LEU A 206 6.78 13.15 -23.88
CA LEU A 206 6.99 11.98 -24.75
C LEU A 206 8.26 12.04 -25.61
N ASN A 207 8.83 13.24 -25.81
CA ASN A 207 10.07 13.40 -26.57
C ASN A 207 11.31 13.05 -25.75
N THR A 208 11.18 12.87 -24.42
CA THR A 208 12.29 12.40 -23.56
C THR A 208 12.54 10.91 -23.80
N MET A 209 13.73 10.43 -23.42
CA MET A 209 14.04 9.00 -23.47
C MET A 209 13.03 8.18 -22.65
N MET A 210 12.75 8.61 -21.44
CA MET A 210 11.76 7.97 -20.57
C MET A 210 10.35 8.00 -21.16
N GLY A 211 9.97 9.09 -21.84
CA GLY A 211 8.69 9.19 -22.52
C GLY A 211 8.54 8.17 -23.65
N LYS A 212 9.59 8.00 -24.47
CA LYS A 212 9.62 6.97 -25.52
C LYS A 212 9.56 5.55 -24.98
N MET A 213 10.31 5.27 -23.89
CA MET A 213 10.25 3.98 -23.22
C MET A 213 8.85 3.72 -22.64
N ALA A 214 8.19 4.73 -22.08
CA ALA A 214 6.84 4.58 -21.53
C ALA A 214 5.79 4.30 -22.63
N GLU A 215 5.99 4.82 -23.84
CA GLU A 215 5.14 4.53 -25.00
C GLU A 215 5.35 3.11 -25.54
N GLU A 216 6.59 2.58 -25.48
CA GLU A 216 6.92 1.20 -25.87
C GLU A 216 6.55 0.17 -24.81
N MET A 217 6.56 0.54 -23.53
CA MET A 217 6.28 -0.34 -22.38
C MET A 217 4.85 -0.23 -21.88
N GLN A 218 3.85 -0.53 -22.69
CA GLN A 218 2.47 -0.82 -22.25
C GLN A 218 2.40 -2.25 -21.68
N GLU A 219 3.23 -2.58 -20.70
CA GLU A 219 3.10 -3.84 -20.00
C GLU A 219 2.00 -3.76 -18.94
N GLU A 220 1.08 -4.71 -18.98
CA GLU A 220 0.09 -4.93 -17.93
C GLU A 220 0.81 -5.18 -16.58
N GLU A 221 0.37 -4.50 -15.53
CA GLU A 221 0.91 -4.73 -14.20
C GLU A 221 0.64 -6.20 -13.76
N PRO A 222 1.64 -6.89 -13.17
CA PRO A 222 1.43 -8.26 -12.72
C PRO A 222 0.37 -8.32 -11.60
N ASP A 223 -0.46 -9.34 -11.65
CA ASP A 223 -1.52 -9.56 -10.66
C ASP A 223 -0.98 -9.75 -9.24
N SER A 224 -1.75 -9.29 -8.23
CA SER A 224 -1.39 -9.49 -6.83
C SER A 224 -1.29 -10.97 -6.45
N PRO A 225 -0.40 -11.35 -5.51
CA PRO A 225 -0.26 -12.73 -5.06
C PRO A 225 -1.59 -13.35 -4.59
N LEU A 226 -2.46 -12.58 -3.95
CA LEU A 226 -3.79 -13.03 -3.54
C LEU A 226 -4.70 -13.23 -4.75
N LYS A 227 -4.70 -12.31 -5.71
CA LYS A 227 -5.47 -12.44 -6.94
C LYS A 227 -5.07 -13.71 -7.68
N VAL A 228 -3.76 -13.97 -7.80
CA VAL A 228 -3.23 -15.20 -8.39
C VAL A 228 -3.67 -16.45 -7.63
N LYS A 229 -3.60 -16.44 -6.29
CA LYS A 229 -4.06 -17.58 -5.47
C LYS A 229 -5.57 -17.82 -5.56
N LEU A 230 -6.37 -16.74 -5.57
CA LEU A 230 -7.81 -16.82 -5.70
C LEU A 230 -8.24 -17.25 -7.11
N SER A 231 -7.56 -16.75 -8.15
CA SER A 231 -7.78 -17.24 -9.51
C SER A 231 -7.46 -18.73 -9.65
N LYS A 232 -6.35 -19.19 -9.08
CA LYS A 232 -6.03 -20.62 -9.03
C LYS A 232 -7.10 -21.42 -8.29
N LEU A 233 -7.63 -20.90 -7.20
CA LEU A 233 -8.72 -21.54 -6.45
C LEU A 233 -10.00 -21.60 -7.31
N ALA A 234 -10.37 -20.51 -7.95
CA ALA A 234 -11.51 -20.46 -8.87
C ALA A 234 -11.36 -21.45 -10.02
N ASP A 235 -10.17 -21.53 -10.63
CA ASP A 235 -9.86 -22.51 -11.68
C ASP A 235 -9.99 -23.95 -11.21
N GLN A 236 -9.52 -24.25 -9.99
CA GLN A 236 -9.67 -25.58 -9.41
C GLN A 236 -11.14 -25.95 -9.20
N ILE A 237 -11.92 -25.04 -8.62
CA ILE A 237 -13.35 -25.22 -8.38
C ILE A 237 -14.08 -25.40 -9.72
N SER A 238 -13.78 -24.58 -10.72
CA SER A 238 -14.37 -24.68 -12.07
C SER A 238 -14.05 -26.01 -12.74
N LYS A 239 -12.79 -26.49 -12.67
CA LYS A 239 -12.41 -27.82 -13.20
C LYS A 239 -13.18 -28.94 -12.54
N PHE A 240 -13.34 -28.93 -11.22
CA PHE A 240 -14.17 -29.89 -10.51
C PHE A 240 -15.65 -29.77 -10.93
N GLY A 241 -16.14 -28.55 -11.12
CA GLY A 241 -17.47 -28.29 -11.63
C GLY A 241 -17.71 -28.88 -13.02
N TYR A 242 -16.79 -28.67 -13.94
CA TYR A 242 -16.89 -29.20 -15.31
C TYR A 242 -16.88 -30.74 -15.34
N ILE A 243 -15.95 -31.36 -14.62
CA ILE A 243 -15.89 -32.82 -14.51
C ILE A 243 -17.17 -33.37 -13.85
N GLY A 244 -17.59 -32.73 -12.74
CA GLY A 244 -18.81 -33.12 -12.03
C GLY A 244 -20.06 -33.00 -12.91
N ALA A 245 -20.18 -31.94 -13.69
CA ALA A 245 -21.30 -31.73 -14.60
C ALA A 245 -21.39 -32.80 -15.67
N ILE A 246 -20.26 -33.17 -16.29
CA ILE A 246 -20.21 -34.22 -17.28
C ILE A 246 -20.61 -35.59 -16.67
N VAL A 247 -20.05 -35.91 -15.50
CA VAL A 247 -20.34 -37.16 -14.81
C VAL A 247 -21.83 -37.24 -14.45
N ILE A 248 -22.39 -36.17 -13.90
CA ILE A 248 -23.80 -36.16 -13.49
C ILE A 248 -24.73 -36.19 -14.69
N ALA A 249 -24.41 -35.51 -15.80
CA ALA A 249 -25.19 -35.57 -17.02
C ALA A 249 -25.21 -37.01 -17.60
N VAL A 250 -24.06 -37.67 -17.61
CA VAL A 250 -23.97 -39.08 -18.03
C VAL A 250 -24.78 -39.98 -17.09
N MET A 251 -24.65 -39.81 -15.79
CA MET A 251 -25.41 -40.58 -14.81
C MET A 251 -26.92 -40.34 -14.97
N TYR A 252 -27.34 -39.10 -15.23
CA TYR A 252 -28.74 -38.75 -15.42
C TYR A 252 -29.31 -39.36 -16.72
N PHE A 253 -28.51 -39.34 -17.79
CA PHE A 253 -28.88 -40.03 -19.01
C PHE A 253 -29.00 -41.57 -18.83
N VAL A 254 -28.06 -42.17 -18.09
CA VAL A 254 -28.10 -43.58 -17.72
C VAL A 254 -29.33 -43.90 -16.84
N TYR A 255 -29.72 -42.97 -15.94
CA TYR A 255 -30.91 -43.13 -15.14
C TYR A 255 -32.17 -43.23 -15.99
N PHE A 256 -32.36 -42.48 -17.07
CA PHE A 256 -33.45 -42.64 -18.01
C PHE A 256 -33.49 -44.00 -18.66
N ILE A 257 -32.34 -44.53 -19.03
CA ILE A 257 -32.22 -45.91 -19.62
C ILE A 257 -32.64 -46.96 -18.61
N ILE A 258 -32.25 -46.84 -17.36
CA ILE A 258 -32.61 -47.76 -16.28
C ILE A 258 -34.13 -47.72 -16.01
N MET A 259 -34.69 -46.51 -15.90
CA MET A 259 -36.12 -46.31 -15.63
C MET A 259 -37.00 -46.82 -16.78
N ALA A 260 -36.49 -46.84 -18.01
CA ALA A 260 -37.20 -47.38 -19.15
C ALA A 260 -37.13 -48.93 -19.24
N GLY A 261 -36.44 -49.57 -18.29
CA GLY A 261 -36.31 -51.03 -18.25
C GLY A 261 -35.10 -51.59 -19.05
N GLY A 262 -34.11 -50.74 -19.36
CA GLY A 262 -32.83 -51.12 -20.00
C GLY A 262 -32.67 -50.58 -21.41
N PHE A 263 -31.49 -50.82 -21.94
CA PHE A 263 -31.00 -50.19 -23.18
C PHE A 263 -31.94 -50.45 -24.39
N GLN A 264 -32.35 -51.70 -24.63
CA GLN A 264 -33.28 -52.03 -25.72
C GLN A 264 -34.64 -51.43 -25.57
N ALA A 265 -35.21 -51.45 -24.36
CA ALA A 265 -36.52 -50.86 -24.07
C ALA A 265 -36.50 -49.33 -24.28
N TYR A 266 -35.42 -48.67 -23.84
CA TYR A 266 -35.26 -47.23 -23.97
C TYR A 266 -35.21 -46.79 -25.44
N PHE A 267 -34.35 -47.40 -26.27
CA PHE A 267 -34.25 -46.99 -27.65
C PHE A 267 -35.45 -47.40 -28.53
N SER A 268 -36.31 -48.31 -28.04
CA SER A 268 -37.54 -48.63 -28.70
C SER A 268 -38.66 -47.62 -28.54
N ILE A 269 -38.55 -46.70 -27.59
CA ILE A 269 -39.52 -45.60 -27.33
C ILE A 269 -39.58 -44.61 -28.49
N GLY A 270 -38.45 -44.45 -29.20
CA GLY A 270 -38.38 -43.59 -30.36
C GLY A 270 -37.34 -42.48 -30.24
N PRO A 271 -36.82 -41.95 -31.38
CA PRO A 271 -35.71 -40.98 -31.37
C PRO A 271 -36.08 -39.65 -30.68
N ALA A 272 -37.33 -39.19 -30.74
CA ALA A 272 -37.77 -37.96 -30.12
C ALA A 272 -37.54 -37.97 -28.60
N LYS A 273 -37.86 -39.06 -27.92
CA LYS A 273 -37.65 -39.20 -26.49
C LYS A 273 -36.18 -39.25 -26.12
N VAL A 274 -35.37 -39.91 -26.88
CA VAL A 274 -33.88 -39.95 -26.69
C VAL A 274 -33.29 -38.55 -26.80
N VAL A 275 -33.73 -37.79 -27.79
CA VAL A 275 -33.27 -36.41 -27.99
C VAL A 275 -33.70 -35.52 -26.80
N GLN A 276 -34.94 -35.69 -26.34
CA GLN A 276 -35.41 -34.91 -25.19
C GLN A 276 -34.64 -35.23 -23.90
N ASP A 277 -34.43 -36.50 -23.59
CA ASP A 277 -33.67 -36.91 -22.39
C ASP A 277 -32.19 -36.48 -22.45
N LEU A 278 -31.60 -36.46 -23.67
CA LEU A 278 -30.25 -35.90 -23.87
C LEU A 278 -30.22 -34.40 -23.62
N ILE A 279 -31.24 -33.69 -24.07
CA ILE A 279 -31.39 -32.26 -23.84
C ILE A 279 -31.51 -32.00 -22.33
N ASP A 280 -32.34 -32.75 -21.59
CA ASP A 280 -32.49 -32.62 -20.16
C ASP A 280 -31.18 -32.89 -19.41
N ALA A 281 -30.42 -33.90 -19.85
CA ALA A 281 -29.08 -34.19 -19.29
C ALA A 281 -28.06 -33.07 -19.56
N VAL A 282 -28.09 -32.47 -20.74
CA VAL A 282 -27.21 -31.34 -21.12
C VAL A 282 -27.64 -30.11 -20.33
N SER A 283 -28.91 -29.84 -20.20
CA SER A 283 -29.43 -28.72 -19.39
C SER A 283 -28.98 -28.84 -17.94
N LEU A 284 -29.06 -30.04 -17.35
CA LEU A 284 -28.55 -30.30 -16.02
C LEU A 284 -27.04 -30.04 -15.89
N ALA A 285 -26.25 -30.48 -16.88
CA ALA A 285 -24.81 -30.18 -16.91
C ALA A 285 -24.54 -28.68 -16.90
N VAL A 286 -25.29 -27.94 -17.70
CA VAL A 286 -25.22 -26.47 -17.77
C VAL A 286 -25.50 -25.82 -16.42
N VAL A 287 -26.59 -26.22 -15.77
CA VAL A 287 -26.96 -25.74 -14.43
C VAL A 287 -25.81 -25.96 -13.44
N ILE A 288 -25.21 -27.16 -13.45
CA ILE A 288 -24.10 -27.49 -12.55
C ILE A 288 -22.84 -26.67 -12.86
N ILE A 289 -22.53 -26.43 -14.13
CA ILE A 289 -21.41 -25.57 -14.52
C ILE A 289 -21.61 -24.17 -13.99
N VAL A 290 -22.78 -23.58 -14.21
CA VAL A 290 -23.11 -22.22 -13.73
C VAL A 290 -23.04 -22.13 -12.20
N CYS A 291 -23.50 -23.15 -11.48
CA CYS A 291 -23.41 -23.21 -10.02
C CYS A 291 -21.96 -23.28 -9.51
N ALA A 292 -21.09 -24.00 -10.23
CA ALA A 292 -19.76 -24.33 -9.75
C ALA A 292 -18.76 -23.19 -9.91
N VAL A 293 -18.98 -22.27 -10.86
CA VAL A 293 -18.01 -21.23 -11.18
C VAL A 293 -18.23 -19.99 -10.30
N PRO A 294 -17.23 -19.60 -9.50
CA PRO A 294 -17.36 -18.45 -8.60
C PRO A 294 -17.02 -17.14 -9.33
N GLU A 295 -17.90 -16.65 -10.20
CA GLU A 295 -17.71 -15.44 -11.01
C GLU A 295 -17.53 -14.17 -10.17
N GLY A 296 -18.09 -14.12 -8.96
CA GLY A 296 -18.00 -12.96 -8.07
C GLY A 296 -16.62 -12.72 -7.43
N LEU A 297 -15.71 -13.71 -7.43
CA LEU A 297 -14.42 -13.59 -6.72
C LEU A 297 -13.49 -12.51 -7.30
N PRO A 298 -13.22 -12.43 -8.60
CA PRO A 298 -12.36 -11.39 -9.17
C PRO A 298 -12.93 -9.98 -8.96
N LEU A 299 -14.23 -9.82 -9.19
CA LEU A 299 -14.91 -8.55 -8.97
C LEU A 299 -14.84 -8.11 -7.51
N MET A 300 -15.02 -9.03 -6.58
CA MET A 300 -14.93 -8.76 -5.15
C MET A 300 -13.56 -8.24 -4.74
N ILE A 301 -12.48 -8.86 -5.22
CA ILE A 301 -11.10 -8.44 -4.91
C ILE A 301 -10.91 -6.98 -5.30
N SER A 302 -11.27 -6.63 -6.53
CA SER A 302 -11.15 -5.27 -7.05
C SER A 302 -11.97 -4.28 -6.23
N LEU A 303 -13.21 -4.62 -5.87
CA LEU A 303 -14.09 -3.77 -5.05
C LEU A 303 -13.53 -3.56 -3.64
N VAL A 304 -13.10 -4.64 -2.97
CA VAL A 304 -12.56 -4.57 -1.61
C VAL A 304 -11.26 -3.78 -1.56
N LEU A 305 -10.36 -4.00 -2.52
CA LEU A 305 -9.12 -3.24 -2.62
C LEU A 305 -9.42 -1.75 -2.85
N MET A 306 -10.29 -1.41 -3.81
CA MET A 306 -10.66 -0.03 -4.10
C MET A 306 -11.23 0.70 -2.88
N GLN A 307 -12.19 0.08 -2.17
CA GLN A 307 -12.82 0.68 -0.99
C GLN A 307 -11.83 0.92 0.15
N ASN A 308 -10.91 -0.03 0.38
CA ASN A 308 -9.96 0.07 1.46
C ASN A 308 -8.76 0.98 1.13
N THR A 309 -8.37 1.11 -0.14
CA THR A 309 -7.35 2.07 -0.56
C THR A 309 -7.73 3.50 -0.17
N SER A 310 -9.01 3.87 -0.32
CA SER A 310 -9.49 5.20 0.12
C SER A 310 -9.36 5.38 1.64
N LYS A 311 -9.70 4.35 2.43
CA LYS A 311 -9.56 4.39 3.90
C LYS A 311 -8.10 4.47 4.34
N MET A 312 -7.19 3.80 3.62
CA MET A 312 -5.76 3.84 3.91
C MET A 312 -5.18 5.24 3.68
N LEU A 313 -5.67 5.96 2.67
CA LEU A 313 -5.26 7.34 2.42
C LEU A 313 -5.65 8.26 3.59
N ASP A 314 -6.81 8.05 4.22
CA ASP A 314 -7.23 8.78 5.44
C ASP A 314 -6.27 8.53 6.62
N HIS A 315 -5.47 7.47 6.58
CA HIS A 315 -4.42 7.13 7.54
C HIS A 315 -3.01 7.45 7.04
N ASN A 316 -2.85 8.37 6.10
CA ASN A 316 -1.57 8.80 5.51
C ASN A 316 -0.83 7.67 4.76
N VAL A 317 -1.53 6.66 4.29
CA VAL A 317 -0.98 5.53 3.53
C VAL A 317 -1.46 5.60 2.08
N LEU A 318 -0.58 6.02 1.18
CA LEU A 318 -0.86 6.05 -0.24
C LEU A 318 -0.42 4.75 -0.89
N VAL A 319 -1.36 4.01 -1.42
CA VAL A 319 -1.10 2.76 -2.14
C VAL A 319 -0.81 3.07 -3.60
N ARG A 320 0.39 2.80 -4.06
CA ARG A 320 0.78 2.92 -5.47
C ARG A 320 0.47 1.66 -6.26
N LYS A 321 0.65 0.49 -5.63
CA LYS A 321 0.34 -0.81 -6.23
C LYS A 321 -0.55 -1.62 -5.30
N ALA A 322 -1.68 -2.07 -5.81
CA ALA A 322 -2.69 -2.78 -5.02
C ALA A 322 -2.15 -4.05 -4.33
N GLU A 323 -1.16 -4.73 -4.96
CA GLU A 323 -0.45 -5.85 -4.39
C GLU A 323 0.24 -5.53 -3.04
N GLY A 324 0.67 -4.27 -2.88
CA GLY A 324 1.33 -3.81 -1.65
C GLY A 324 0.45 -3.93 -0.42
N ILE A 325 -0.86 -3.73 -0.57
CA ILE A 325 -1.81 -3.76 0.55
C ILE A 325 -1.87 -5.15 1.19
N GLU A 326 -2.10 -6.15 0.36
CA GLU A 326 -2.21 -7.53 0.81
C GLU A 326 -0.90 -8.02 1.42
N THR A 327 0.19 -7.73 0.71
CA THR A 327 1.54 -8.14 1.13
C THR A 327 1.91 -7.50 2.47
N ALA A 328 1.51 -6.23 2.72
CA ALA A 328 1.68 -5.57 4.01
C ALA A 328 0.99 -6.34 5.16
N GLY A 329 -0.21 -6.87 4.93
CA GLY A 329 -0.93 -7.69 5.90
C GLY A 329 -0.25 -9.03 6.23
N SER A 330 0.58 -9.54 5.34
CA SER A 330 1.23 -10.85 5.42
C SER A 330 2.69 -10.79 5.87
N LEU A 331 3.21 -9.61 6.23
CA LEU A 331 4.62 -9.42 6.61
C LEU A 331 5.06 -10.32 7.75
N ASN A 332 6.22 -10.97 7.57
CA ASN A 332 6.93 -11.72 8.61
C ASN A 332 8.05 -10.88 9.24
N ILE A 333 8.73 -10.07 8.42
CA ILE A 333 9.84 -9.22 8.85
C ILE A 333 9.73 -7.85 8.17
N LEU A 334 10.03 -6.81 8.93
CA LEU A 334 10.06 -5.43 8.48
C LEU A 334 11.42 -4.82 8.80
N PHE A 335 12.18 -4.47 7.77
CA PHE A 335 13.37 -3.65 7.88
C PHE A 335 12.97 -2.18 7.84
N SER A 336 13.22 -1.48 8.94
CA SER A 336 12.88 -0.07 9.05
C SER A 336 14.12 0.79 9.11
N ASP A 337 14.16 1.84 8.30
CA ASP A 337 15.16 2.87 8.48
C ASP A 337 14.93 3.58 9.82
N LYS A 338 16.00 4.14 10.36
CA LYS A 338 15.99 4.88 11.62
C LYS A 338 15.43 6.29 11.42
N THR A 339 16.10 7.06 10.54
CA THR A 339 15.93 8.50 10.40
C THR A 339 14.60 8.85 9.74
N GLY A 340 13.86 9.78 10.33
CA GLY A 340 12.57 10.23 9.81
C GLY A 340 11.43 9.23 10.01
N THR A 341 11.71 7.92 10.16
CA THR A 341 10.70 6.86 10.32
C THR A 341 10.48 6.48 11.80
N ILE A 342 11.51 5.94 12.45
CA ILE A 342 11.48 5.60 13.89
C ILE A 342 11.71 6.85 14.72
N THR A 343 12.64 7.70 14.27
CA THR A 343 12.94 8.99 14.88
C THR A 343 12.23 10.12 14.15
N LYS A 344 12.26 11.32 14.73
CA LYS A 344 11.64 12.51 14.13
C LYS A 344 12.29 12.93 12.80
N GLY A 345 13.57 12.56 12.57
CA GLY A 345 14.38 13.01 11.45
C GLY A 345 14.89 14.44 11.59
N GLU A 346 14.56 15.08 12.70
CA GLU A 346 15.00 16.41 13.05
C GLU A 346 15.91 16.36 14.28
N LEU A 347 17.07 17.01 14.18
CA LEU A 347 17.95 17.18 15.32
C LEU A 347 17.38 18.26 16.24
N GLU A 348 17.32 17.98 17.53
CA GLU A 348 16.93 18.91 18.57
C GLU A 348 18.02 19.03 19.63
N VAL A 349 18.18 20.23 20.20
CA VAL A 349 19.04 20.45 21.36
C VAL A 349 18.31 19.94 22.61
N VAL A 350 18.88 18.90 23.23
CA VAL A 350 18.28 18.19 24.37
C VAL A 350 18.83 18.74 25.70
N ASP A 351 20.12 19.11 25.73
CA ASP A 351 20.78 19.55 26.95
C ASP A 351 21.85 20.58 26.64
N PHE A 352 21.99 21.57 27.53
CA PHE A 352 23.13 22.48 27.56
C PHE A 352 23.84 22.29 28.90
N PHE A 353 25.14 22.18 28.89
CA PHE A 353 25.93 22.03 30.10
C PHE A 353 27.26 22.79 30.04
N THR A 354 27.68 23.24 31.19
CA THR A 354 28.98 23.88 31.41
C THR A 354 30.12 22.83 31.44
N ALA A 355 31.36 23.26 31.33
CA ALA A 355 32.50 22.35 31.28
C ALA A 355 32.80 21.63 32.60
N ASP A 356 32.13 21.96 33.69
CA ASP A 356 32.11 21.17 34.94
C ASP A 356 31.10 20.01 34.93
N GLY A 357 30.35 19.90 33.85
CA GLY A 357 29.31 18.87 33.68
C GLY A 357 27.93 19.23 34.24
N THR A 358 27.75 20.45 34.76
CA THR A 358 26.47 20.96 35.26
C THR A 358 25.53 21.23 34.10
N SER A 359 24.41 20.47 34.02
CA SER A 359 23.36 20.69 33.03
C SER A 359 22.47 21.87 33.43
N ILE A 360 22.18 22.75 32.48
CA ILE A 360 21.32 23.90 32.61
C ILE A 360 20.18 23.80 31.63
N SER A 361 18.95 23.70 32.10
CA SER A 361 17.79 23.59 31.18
C SER A 361 17.63 24.87 30.34
N ALA A 362 16.96 24.75 29.18
CA ALA A 362 16.71 25.87 28.28
C ALA A 362 15.98 27.04 28.98
N ASN A 363 15.11 26.74 29.96
CA ASN A 363 14.42 27.77 30.76
C ASN A 363 15.34 28.44 31.78
N GLU A 364 16.20 27.68 32.44
CA GLU A 364 17.18 28.21 33.40
C GLU A 364 18.26 29.01 32.69
N LEU A 365 18.70 28.60 31.50
CA LEU A 365 19.71 29.31 30.71
C LEU A 365 19.31 30.76 30.42
N ARG A 366 18.01 31.11 30.39
CA ARG A 366 17.51 32.50 30.24
C ARG A 366 17.88 33.36 31.43
N HIS A 367 18.12 32.79 32.58
CA HIS A 367 18.56 33.52 33.78
C HIS A 367 20.07 33.70 33.87
N HIS A 368 20.84 32.96 33.05
CA HIS A 368 22.31 33.06 32.95
C HIS A 368 22.74 34.00 31.82
N GLY A 369 22.33 35.29 31.92
CA GLY A 369 22.38 36.26 30.81
C GLY A 369 23.73 36.42 30.11
N LYS A 370 24.88 36.35 30.84
CA LYS A 370 26.23 36.46 30.23
C LYS A 370 26.58 35.22 29.39
N VAL A 371 26.29 34.03 29.93
CA VAL A 371 26.56 32.75 29.25
C VAL A 371 25.64 32.62 28.03
N LYS A 372 24.35 32.90 28.23
CA LYS A 372 23.36 32.89 27.14
C LYS A 372 23.73 33.86 26.02
N GLY A 373 24.06 35.13 26.33
CA GLY A 373 24.39 36.08 25.28
C GLY A 373 25.62 35.70 24.45
N LEU A 374 26.65 35.11 25.06
CA LEU A 374 27.82 34.61 24.34
C LEU A 374 27.50 33.33 23.53
N LEU A 375 26.66 32.49 24.05
CA LEU A 375 26.19 31.27 23.32
C LEU A 375 25.33 31.66 22.12
N ASP A 376 24.41 32.61 22.28
CA ASP A 376 23.56 33.11 21.20
C ASP A 376 24.40 33.72 20.06
N LEU A 377 25.44 34.45 20.38
CA LEU A 377 26.41 34.99 19.41
C LEU A 377 27.18 33.86 18.72
N ALA A 378 27.68 32.88 19.49
CA ALA A 378 28.43 31.75 18.97
C ALA A 378 27.59 30.85 18.05
N ILE A 379 26.26 30.79 18.23
CA ILE A 379 25.34 30.08 17.38
C ILE A 379 24.87 30.98 16.22
N GLY A 380 24.26 32.13 16.53
CA GLY A 380 23.55 32.94 15.54
C GLY A 380 24.46 33.63 14.53
N LYS A 381 25.73 33.94 14.91
CA LYS A 381 26.71 34.57 14.00
C LYS A 381 27.71 33.58 13.41
N ASN A 382 27.65 32.31 13.78
CA ASN A 382 28.49 31.23 13.25
C ASN A 382 27.63 30.10 12.68
N THR A 383 26.67 30.47 11.82
CA THR A 383 25.73 29.57 11.17
C THR A 383 25.54 29.93 9.70
N GLN A 384 25.16 28.97 8.88
CA GLN A 384 24.71 29.15 7.50
C GLN A 384 23.18 28.95 7.36
N ALA A 385 22.48 28.64 8.47
CA ALA A 385 21.03 28.54 8.51
C ALA A 385 20.40 29.92 8.78
N MET A 386 19.17 30.15 8.33
CA MET A 386 18.39 31.36 8.52
C MET A 386 16.90 31.03 8.67
N PHE A 387 16.11 31.98 9.16
CA PHE A 387 14.63 31.87 9.13
C PHE A 387 14.10 32.42 7.81
N ASP A 388 13.11 31.74 7.23
CA ASP A 388 12.37 32.20 6.06
C ASP A 388 11.17 33.12 6.48
N VAL A 389 10.45 33.62 5.48
CA VAL A 389 9.24 34.45 5.69
C VAL A 389 8.08 33.71 6.36
N TYR A 390 8.14 32.39 6.45
CA TYR A 390 7.16 31.53 7.10
C TYR A 390 7.61 31.07 8.50
N HIS A 391 8.64 31.68 9.08
CA HIS A 391 9.22 31.34 10.38
C HIS A 391 9.86 29.94 10.45
N LYS A 392 10.24 29.38 9.29
CA LYS A 392 10.93 28.10 9.21
C LYS A 392 12.44 28.31 9.07
N VAL A 393 13.20 27.45 9.72
CA VAL A 393 14.66 27.44 9.54
C VAL A 393 15.02 26.76 8.25
N ILE A 394 15.76 27.46 7.39
CA ILE A 394 16.23 26.98 6.09
C ILE A 394 17.75 27.18 5.95
N GLY A 395 18.36 26.50 5.01
CA GLY A 395 19.81 26.58 4.77
C GLY A 395 20.65 25.91 5.86
N GLY A 396 21.97 25.95 5.70
CA GLY A 396 22.89 25.30 6.62
C GLY A 396 22.73 23.76 6.69
N ASN A 397 23.48 23.15 7.56
CA ASN A 397 23.34 21.71 7.85
C ASN A 397 22.31 21.47 8.98
N ALA A 398 21.84 20.21 9.15
CA ALA A 398 20.84 19.87 10.18
C ALA A 398 21.25 20.26 11.61
N THR A 399 22.57 20.27 11.92
CA THR A 399 23.09 20.71 13.21
C THR A 399 22.93 22.22 13.39
N ASP A 400 23.22 23.01 12.35
CA ASP A 400 23.03 24.48 12.38
C ASP A 400 21.56 24.83 12.51
N GLN A 401 20.66 24.07 11.84
CA GLN A 401 19.22 24.26 11.96
C GLN A 401 18.72 23.97 13.37
N ALA A 402 19.17 22.89 14.00
CA ALA A 402 18.83 22.55 15.38
C ALA A 402 19.28 23.62 16.37
N LEU A 403 20.49 24.12 16.20
CA LEU A 403 21.04 25.20 17.05
C LEU A 403 20.29 26.52 16.86
N LEU A 404 19.91 26.83 15.61
CA LEU A 404 19.16 28.06 15.32
C LEU A 404 17.74 28.01 15.90
N LYS A 405 17.05 26.83 15.79
CA LYS A 405 15.79 26.60 16.48
C LYS A 405 15.91 26.75 18.00
N PHE A 406 17.02 26.33 18.59
CA PHE A 406 17.26 26.41 20.04
C PHE A 406 17.37 27.85 20.55
N ILE A 407 18.10 28.75 19.87
CA ILE A 407 18.19 30.15 20.26
C ILE A 407 16.91 30.93 19.96
N GLY A 408 16.10 30.49 18.97
CA GLY A 408 14.83 31.08 18.57
C GLY A 408 14.95 32.27 17.62
N GLU A 409 13.89 32.50 16.86
CA GLU A 409 13.84 33.55 15.82
C GLU A 409 14.02 34.97 16.37
N GLU A 410 13.36 35.31 17.47
CA GLU A 410 13.47 36.64 18.08
C GLU A 410 14.94 36.99 18.41
N THR A 411 15.67 36.02 18.99
CA THR A 411 17.09 36.18 19.32
C THR A 411 17.94 36.33 18.05
N PHE A 412 17.67 35.50 17.04
CA PHE A 412 18.40 35.58 15.79
C PHE A 412 18.18 36.92 15.07
N CYS A 413 16.94 37.37 14.95
CA CYS A 413 16.61 38.66 14.34
C CYS A 413 17.20 39.84 15.10
N MET A 414 17.19 39.82 16.46
CA MET A 414 17.87 40.83 17.27
C MET A 414 19.39 40.88 17.03
N LEU A 415 20.02 39.74 16.87
CA LEU A 415 21.44 39.66 16.56
C LEU A 415 21.73 40.11 15.11
N ASP A 416 20.87 39.81 14.18
CA ASP A 416 21.07 40.11 12.76
C ASP A 416 20.83 41.58 12.43
N GLY A 417 19.86 42.19 13.04
CA GLY A 417 19.56 43.61 12.91
C GLY A 417 20.49 44.53 13.71
N ASN A 418 21.46 43.99 14.46
CA ASN A 418 22.37 44.78 15.30
C ASN A 418 23.73 44.98 14.60
N ASP A 419 24.02 46.19 14.14
CA ASP A 419 25.31 46.55 13.52
C ASP A 419 26.51 46.30 14.44
N GLY A 420 26.31 46.32 15.77
CA GLY A 420 27.29 45.95 16.79
C GLY A 420 27.63 44.45 16.83
N CYS A 421 26.93 43.61 16.09
CA CYS A 421 27.17 42.15 16.00
C CYS A 421 27.59 41.69 14.61
N LYS A 422 28.08 42.58 13.77
CA LYS A 422 28.49 42.29 12.40
C LYS A 422 29.72 41.39 12.34
N VAL A 423 29.64 40.32 11.57
CA VAL A 423 30.76 39.40 11.37
C VAL A 423 31.77 40.03 10.41
N SER A 424 33.02 40.19 10.87
CA SER A 424 34.14 40.73 10.08
C SER A 424 34.88 39.65 9.31
N ALA A 425 34.98 38.41 9.84
CA ALA A 425 35.58 37.26 9.19
C ALA A 425 34.86 35.98 9.60
N HIS A 426 34.68 35.07 8.66
CA HIS A 426 33.95 33.80 8.90
C HIS A 426 34.69 32.64 8.22
N GLN A 427 34.72 31.49 8.89
CA GLN A 427 35.11 30.23 8.32
C GLN A 427 34.04 29.18 8.63
N GLY A 428 33.36 28.70 7.60
CA GLY A 428 32.36 27.68 7.71
C GLY A 428 32.90 26.33 8.21
N PHE A 429 32.03 25.44 8.58
CA PHE A 429 32.40 24.11 9.04
C PHE A 429 33.08 23.30 7.90
N ASN A 430 34.15 22.60 8.28
CA ASN A 430 34.83 21.66 7.41
C ASN A 430 35.04 20.34 8.15
N SER A 431 34.72 19.24 7.49
CA SER A 431 34.78 17.88 8.06
C SER A 431 36.18 17.45 8.49
N SER A 432 37.23 17.93 7.80
CA SER A 432 38.63 17.65 8.17
C SER A 432 39.06 18.41 9.42
N ASN A 433 38.62 19.65 9.60
CA ASN A 433 38.96 20.48 10.77
C ASN A 433 38.00 20.27 11.94
N LYS A 434 36.75 19.87 11.65
CA LYS A 434 35.68 19.62 12.62
C LYS A 434 35.28 20.81 13.47
N PHE A 435 35.45 22.05 13.00
CA PHE A 435 34.98 23.27 13.65
C PHE A 435 34.65 24.35 12.63
N SER A 436 33.89 25.37 13.08
CA SER A 436 33.67 26.64 12.39
C SER A 436 34.01 27.78 13.31
N GLN A 437 34.29 28.94 12.75
CA GLN A 437 34.67 30.15 13.52
C GLN A 437 34.15 31.45 12.87
N ALA A 438 33.78 32.41 13.69
CA ALA A 438 33.32 33.71 13.26
C ALA A 438 33.89 34.84 14.15
N ARG A 439 34.43 35.87 13.54
CA ARG A 439 34.96 37.04 14.23
C ARG A 439 33.96 38.19 14.24
N ILE A 440 33.71 38.75 15.40
CA ILE A 440 32.89 39.96 15.59
C ILE A 440 33.82 41.05 16.13
N GLU A 441 34.17 41.97 15.27
CA GLU A 441 35.20 42.97 15.56
C GLU A 441 34.81 43.91 16.67
N SER A 442 33.55 44.41 16.66
CA SER A 442 32.97 45.28 17.65
C SER A 442 32.95 44.71 19.07
N ILE A 443 32.89 43.38 19.20
CA ILE A 443 32.96 42.66 20.48
C ILE A 443 34.40 42.26 20.83
N GLY A 444 35.31 42.31 19.85
CA GLY A 444 36.67 41.92 20.02
C GLY A 444 36.87 40.41 20.24
N LYS A 445 35.94 39.57 19.75
CA LYS A 445 35.97 38.11 20.00
C LYS A 445 35.78 37.29 18.75
N THR A 446 36.55 36.20 18.69
CA THR A 446 36.35 35.11 17.70
C THR A 446 35.61 33.97 18.37
N PHE A 447 34.43 33.64 17.85
CA PHE A 447 33.59 32.55 18.34
C PHE A 447 33.87 31.26 17.59
N TYR A 448 33.89 30.15 18.32
CA TYR A 448 34.11 28.79 17.81
C TYR A 448 32.94 27.90 18.10
N LYS A 449 32.64 27.04 17.15
CA LYS A 449 31.66 25.94 17.27
C LYS A 449 32.23 24.68 16.65
N GLY A 450 32.29 23.56 17.37
CA GLY A 450 32.89 22.36 16.79
C GLY A 450 32.89 21.15 17.70
N ALA A 451 33.58 20.13 17.26
CA ALA A 451 33.71 18.87 17.99
C ALA A 451 34.46 19.11 19.32
N PRO A 452 33.94 18.55 20.45
CA PRO A 452 34.57 18.77 21.76
C PRO A 452 36.04 18.43 21.81
N GLU A 453 36.45 17.32 21.19
CA GLU A 453 37.85 16.88 21.17
C GLU A 453 38.79 17.89 20.51
N ARG A 454 38.28 18.70 19.61
CA ARG A 454 39.11 19.74 18.92
C ARG A 454 39.21 21.01 19.74
N LEU A 455 38.10 21.48 20.33
CA LEU A 455 38.07 22.71 21.10
C LEU A 455 38.73 22.51 22.47
N LEU A 456 38.41 21.40 23.17
CA LEU A 456 38.95 21.10 24.48
C LEU A 456 40.47 20.84 24.48
N ALA A 457 41.02 20.37 23.37
CA ALA A 457 42.48 20.23 23.22
C ALA A 457 43.26 21.58 23.28
N LYS A 458 42.57 22.72 23.08
CA LYS A 458 43.13 24.07 23.09
C LYS A 458 42.58 24.90 24.25
N ALA A 459 41.54 24.49 24.91
CA ALA A 459 40.91 25.21 26.00
C ALA A 459 41.39 24.71 27.36
N THR A 460 41.76 25.62 28.23
CA THR A 460 42.08 25.32 29.64
C THR A 460 41.07 25.98 30.58
N LYS A 461 40.25 26.90 30.08
CA LYS A 461 39.30 27.68 30.84
C LYS A 461 37.88 27.57 30.30
N TYR A 462 36.90 27.71 31.18
CA TYR A 462 35.51 27.76 30.83
C TYR A 462 34.73 28.78 31.63
N LEU A 463 33.53 29.11 31.18
CA LEU A 463 32.54 29.91 31.92
C LEU A 463 31.65 29.02 32.74
N ASP A 464 31.55 29.26 34.04
CA ASP A 464 30.48 28.65 34.85
C ASP A 464 29.13 29.27 34.59
N GLY A 465 28.06 28.74 35.25
CA GLY A 465 26.70 29.24 35.10
C GLY A 465 26.57 30.74 35.40
N ASP A 466 27.37 31.29 36.29
CA ASP A 466 27.36 32.71 36.64
C ASP A 466 28.26 33.59 35.73
N GLY A 467 28.87 32.97 34.72
CA GLY A 467 29.73 33.63 33.76
C GLY A 467 31.12 33.96 34.32
N GLN A 468 31.58 33.26 35.39
CA GLN A 468 32.93 33.38 35.94
C GLN A 468 33.87 32.39 35.20
N ILE A 469 35.09 32.83 34.96
CA ILE A 469 36.10 32.00 34.31
C ILE A 469 36.73 31.03 35.32
N LYS A 470 36.71 29.74 35.04
CA LYS A 470 37.28 28.68 35.85
C LYS A 470 38.16 27.75 35.00
N GLU A 471 38.96 26.92 35.62
CA GLU A 471 39.77 25.89 34.96
C GLU A 471 38.95 24.60 34.66
N ILE A 472 39.23 23.97 33.53
CA ILE A 472 38.49 22.80 33.07
C ILE A 472 39.03 21.51 33.73
N ASP A 473 38.17 20.72 34.39
CA ASP A 473 38.48 19.33 34.68
C ASP A 473 38.15 18.45 33.43
N GLN A 474 39.17 18.28 32.60
CA GLN A 474 39.03 17.53 31.35
C GLN A 474 38.60 16.07 31.57
N LYS A 475 38.94 15.46 32.70
CA LYS A 475 38.63 14.06 32.98
C LYS A 475 37.11 13.89 33.26
N ALA A 476 36.58 14.75 34.14
CA ALA A 476 35.15 14.73 34.47
C ALA A 476 34.31 15.09 33.23
N LEU A 477 34.71 16.08 32.46
CA LEU A 477 34.04 16.51 31.26
C LEU A 477 33.99 15.42 30.19
N ASN A 478 35.11 14.74 29.93
CA ASN A 478 35.16 13.65 28.96
C ASN A 478 34.27 12.49 29.38
N GLN A 479 34.21 12.13 30.66
CA GLN A 479 33.28 11.12 31.16
C GLN A 479 31.80 11.50 30.92
N LYS A 480 31.45 12.76 31.08
CA LYS A 480 30.10 13.26 30.76
C LYS A 480 29.83 13.16 29.27
N ILE A 481 30.74 13.61 28.43
CA ILE A 481 30.62 13.50 26.95
C ILE A 481 30.42 12.05 26.52
N ASP A 482 31.24 11.13 27.03
CA ASP A 482 31.14 9.72 26.73
C ASP A 482 29.79 9.14 27.17
N SER A 483 29.29 9.57 28.35
CA SER A 483 27.99 9.14 28.86
C SER A 483 26.81 9.63 27.97
N LEU A 484 26.92 10.82 27.38
CA LEU A 484 25.96 11.39 26.46
C LEU A 484 26.06 10.73 25.07
N ALA A 485 27.27 10.45 24.60
CA ALA A 485 27.50 9.70 23.36
C ALA A 485 26.92 8.28 23.46
N ALA A 486 27.04 7.61 24.63
CA ALA A 486 26.40 6.33 24.90
C ALA A 486 24.85 6.38 24.84
N LYS A 487 24.25 7.56 25.00
CA LYS A 487 22.81 7.81 24.84
C LYS A 487 22.44 8.31 23.45
N ALA A 488 23.30 8.11 22.46
CA ALA A 488 23.12 8.57 21.07
C ALA A 488 23.00 10.10 20.89
N MET A 489 23.59 10.86 21.81
CA MET A 489 23.63 12.31 21.72
C MET A 489 24.93 12.77 21.04
N ARG A 490 24.81 13.67 20.08
CA ARG A 490 25.96 14.37 19.49
C ARG A 490 26.25 15.58 20.35
N VAL A 491 27.47 15.71 20.86
CA VAL A 491 27.91 16.83 21.66
C VAL A 491 28.71 17.82 20.79
N LEU A 492 28.40 19.11 20.92
CA LEU A 492 29.15 20.20 20.32
C LEU A 492 29.62 21.15 21.41
N ALA A 493 30.88 21.61 21.30
CA ALA A 493 31.45 22.62 22.18
C ALA A 493 31.40 24.01 21.51
N PHE A 494 31.18 25.01 22.35
CA PHE A 494 31.20 26.43 22.02
C PHE A 494 32.23 27.16 22.85
N GLY A 495 32.95 28.04 22.22
CA GLY A 495 33.98 28.83 22.90
C GLY A 495 34.23 30.16 22.20
N TYR A 496 35.00 31.00 22.86
CA TYR A 496 35.51 32.26 22.29
C TYR A 496 36.96 32.49 22.63
N SER A 497 37.65 33.25 21.76
CA SER A 497 38.99 33.80 21.95
C SER A 497 38.96 35.30 21.75
N GLU A 498 39.87 36.06 22.41
CA GLU A 498 40.05 37.50 22.21
C GLU A 498 40.97 37.80 21.03
N LYS A 499 41.66 36.78 20.49
CA LYS A 499 42.56 36.92 19.37
C LYS A 499 41.83 36.94 18.03
N GLU A 500 42.53 37.43 17.01
CA GLU A 500 42.07 37.42 15.61
C GLU A 500 41.79 36.01 15.09
N LEU A 501 40.88 35.93 14.11
CA LEU A 501 40.55 34.68 13.41
C LEU A 501 41.75 34.26 12.53
N VAL A 502 42.24 33.07 12.78
CA VAL A 502 43.25 32.42 11.93
C VAL A 502 42.62 31.22 11.20
N LYS A 503 42.67 31.23 9.87
CA LYS A 503 42.04 30.13 9.08
C LYS A 503 42.64 28.78 9.47
N ASN A 504 41.73 27.82 9.68
CA ASN A 504 42.05 26.42 10.01
C ASN A 504 42.79 26.21 11.32
N GLN A 505 42.81 27.19 12.21
CA GLN A 505 43.46 27.10 13.52
C GLN A 505 42.53 27.55 14.64
N ILE A 506 42.65 26.92 15.80
CA ILE A 506 42.00 27.33 17.04
C ILE A 506 43.01 28.06 17.89
N ASN A 507 42.66 29.26 18.37
CA ASN A 507 43.52 30.07 19.23
C ASN A 507 43.75 29.37 20.57
N ASP A 508 44.91 29.62 21.15
CA ASP A 508 45.40 29.00 22.39
C ASP A 508 44.82 29.62 23.68
N ASP A 509 44.15 30.79 23.56
CA ASP A 509 43.46 31.49 24.63
C ASP A 509 41.92 31.13 24.69
N LEU A 510 41.52 30.01 24.09
CA LEU A 510 40.12 29.61 23.99
C LEU A 510 39.50 29.40 25.36
N VAL A 511 38.38 30.06 25.58
CA VAL A 511 37.49 29.92 26.77
C VAL A 511 36.21 29.19 26.30
N ILE A 512 35.88 28.07 26.93
CA ILE A 512 34.66 27.33 26.62
C ILE A 512 33.47 28.07 27.24
N ILE A 513 32.43 28.33 26.41
CA ILE A 513 31.15 28.92 26.85
C ILE A 513 30.27 27.79 27.45
N GLY A 514 30.24 26.68 26.80
CA GLY A 514 29.49 25.49 27.18
C GLY A 514 29.42 24.46 26.09
N LEU A 515 28.73 23.37 26.36
CA LEU A 515 28.51 22.27 25.42
C LEU A 515 27.02 22.03 25.25
N VAL A 516 26.64 21.62 24.05
CA VAL A 516 25.25 21.32 23.68
C VAL A 516 25.17 19.88 23.24
N ALA A 517 24.21 19.14 23.81
CA ALA A 517 23.87 17.79 23.38
C ALA A 517 22.67 17.84 22.43
N ILE A 518 22.85 17.23 21.27
CA ILE A 518 21.86 17.24 20.18
C ILE A 518 21.51 15.78 19.89
N ARG A 519 20.20 15.51 19.73
CA ARG A 519 19.72 14.16 19.41
C ARG A 519 18.54 14.23 18.43
N ASP A 520 18.41 13.20 17.62
CA ASP A 520 17.19 12.89 16.87
C ASP A 520 16.35 11.91 17.72
N ASP A 521 15.28 12.38 18.31
CA ASP A 521 14.47 11.63 19.25
C ASP A 521 13.54 10.61 18.57
N VAL A 522 13.33 9.47 19.26
CA VAL A 522 12.34 8.47 18.86
C VAL A 522 10.93 9.06 18.94
N ARG A 523 10.17 8.94 17.86
CA ARG A 523 8.77 9.38 17.86
C ARG A 523 7.97 8.61 18.92
N PRO A 524 7.20 9.26 19.81
CA PRO A 524 6.37 8.56 20.79
C PRO A 524 5.39 7.55 20.12
N SER A 525 4.82 7.93 18.97
CA SER A 525 3.94 7.07 18.18
C SER A 525 4.64 5.82 17.64
N ALA A 526 5.93 5.92 17.30
CA ALA A 526 6.70 4.79 16.78
C ALA A 526 6.92 3.70 17.83
N LYS A 527 7.16 4.05 19.10
CA LYS A 527 7.31 3.08 20.20
C LYS A 527 6.08 2.17 20.32
N ASP A 528 4.91 2.77 20.31
CA ASP A 528 3.64 2.06 20.46
C ASP A 528 3.32 1.23 19.21
N ALA A 529 3.57 1.78 18.03
CA ALA A 529 3.38 1.08 16.77
C ALA A 529 4.34 -0.11 16.61
N ILE A 530 5.62 0.04 16.94
CA ILE A 530 6.61 -1.05 16.96
C ILE A 530 6.14 -2.17 17.89
N ARG A 531 5.69 -1.84 19.09
CA ARG A 531 5.16 -2.83 20.03
C ARG A 531 3.97 -3.60 19.43
N GLN A 532 3.00 -2.90 18.83
CA GLN A 532 1.83 -3.53 18.20
C GLN A 532 2.22 -4.42 17.00
N VAL A 533 3.19 -3.99 16.18
CA VAL A 533 3.70 -4.78 15.05
C VAL A 533 4.44 -6.03 15.55
N GLN A 534 5.20 -5.94 16.64
CA GLN A 534 5.84 -7.10 17.29
C GLN A 534 4.81 -8.05 17.90
N GLU A 535 3.76 -7.54 18.56
CA GLU A 535 2.64 -8.33 19.09
C GLU A 535 1.87 -9.04 17.96
N ALA A 536 1.87 -8.46 16.76
CA ALA A 536 1.34 -9.07 15.56
C ALA A 536 2.24 -10.18 14.96
N GLY A 537 3.33 -10.54 15.67
CA GLY A 537 4.26 -11.60 15.27
C GLY A 537 5.24 -11.18 14.16
N ILE A 538 5.34 -9.90 13.85
CA ILE A 538 6.25 -9.37 12.82
C ILE A 538 7.56 -8.96 13.48
N GLN A 539 8.66 -9.50 12.98
CA GLN A 539 9.99 -9.08 13.41
C GLN A 539 10.31 -7.70 12.84
N VAL A 540 10.62 -6.74 13.70
CA VAL A 540 11.07 -5.40 13.28
C VAL A 540 12.59 -5.32 13.47
N VAL A 541 13.29 -4.95 12.41
CA VAL A 541 14.75 -4.78 12.37
C VAL A 541 15.07 -3.37 11.93
N MET A 542 15.76 -2.62 12.78
CA MET A 542 16.25 -1.30 12.42
C MET A 542 17.52 -1.43 11.59
N ILE A 543 17.55 -0.78 10.43
CA ILE A 543 18.71 -0.75 9.54
C ILE A 543 19.11 0.70 9.28
N THR A 544 20.37 1.06 9.57
CA THR A 544 20.81 2.45 9.57
C THR A 544 22.26 2.62 9.19
N GLY A 545 22.61 3.78 8.58
CA GLY A 545 23.98 4.20 8.34
C GLY A 545 24.74 4.67 9.60
N ASP A 546 24.05 4.82 10.75
CA ASP A 546 24.65 5.29 11.99
C ASP A 546 25.64 4.30 12.60
N ARG A 547 26.44 4.78 13.56
CA ARG A 547 27.33 3.94 14.37
C ARG A 547 26.53 2.96 15.22
N LEU A 548 27.16 1.82 15.52
CA LEU A 548 26.52 0.73 16.27
C LEU A 548 26.02 1.19 17.66
N GLU A 549 26.81 1.99 18.35
CA GLU A 549 26.47 2.49 19.70
C GLU A 549 25.22 3.38 19.67
N THR A 550 25.15 4.28 18.69
CA THR A 550 23.98 5.16 18.46
C THR A 550 22.74 4.35 18.11
N ALA A 551 22.90 3.40 17.19
CA ALA A 551 21.83 2.53 16.74
C ALA A 551 21.27 1.66 17.89
N VAL A 552 22.15 1.11 18.73
CA VAL A 552 21.75 0.33 19.92
C VAL A 552 21.00 1.17 20.94
N ALA A 553 21.44 2.41 21.20
CA ALA A 553 20.78 3.31 22.13
C ALA A 553 19.35 3.65 21.68
N ILE A 554 19.19 3.99 20.40
CA ILE A 554 17.88 4.30 19.78
C ILE A 554 16.99 3.06 19.75
N ALA A 555 17.54 1.88 19.41
CA ALA A 555 16.79 0.63 19.37
C ALA A 555 16.28 0.19 20.75
N LYS A 556 17.05 0.43 21.82
CA LYS A 556 16.61 0.23 23.21
C LYS A 556 15.46 1.20 23.55
N ASP A 557 15.61 2.47 23.20
CA ASP A 557 14.59 3.49 23.45
C ASP A 557 13.30 3.22 22.65
N ALA A 558 13.41 2.75 21.42
CA ALA A 558 12.28 2.35 20.57
C ALA A 558 11.64 1.01 20.98
N GLY A 559 12.26 0.23 21.88
CA GLY A 559 11.77 -1.06 22.33
C GLY A 559 12.00 -2.19 21.32
N LEU A 560 13.04 -2.11 20.50
CA LEU A 560 13.47 -3.17 19.59
C LEU A 560 14.37 -4.20 20.28
N LEU A 561 15.30 -3.74 21.11
CA LEU A 561 16.22 -4.56 21.90
C LEU A 561 15.63 -4.75 23.30
N LYS A 562 15.07 -5.94 23.57
CA LYS A 562 14.39 -6.28 24.83
C LYS A 562 15.02 -7.45 25.56
N ASN A 563 15.53 -8.43 24.82
CA ASN A 563 16.02 -9.70 25.34
C ASN A 563 17.54 -9.78 25.21
N GLU A 564 18.19 -10.57 26.06
CA GLU A 564 19.62 -10.83 25.96
C GLU A 564 20.03 -11.57 24.66
N SER A 565 19.08 -12.27 24.04
CA SER A 565 19.27 -12.95 22.77
C SER A 565 19.22 -12.01 21.56
N ASP A 566 18.70 -10.78 21.73
CA ASP A 566 18.57 -9.82 20.63
C ASP A 566 19.95 -9.30 20.21
N ARG A 567 20.23 -9.29 18.91
CA ARG A 567 21.53 -8.93 18.35
C ARG A 567 21.50 -7.61 17.59
N ALA A 568 22.55 -6.85 17.80
CA ALA A 568 22.90 -5.68 17.00
C ALA A 568 24.22 -5.96 16.29
N LEU A 569 24.26 -5.79 14.96
CA LEU A 569 25.41 -6.09 14.13
C LEU A 569 25.83 -4.84 13.37
N SER A 570 27.12 -4.67 13.12
CA SER A 570 27.62 -3.72 12.14
C SER A 570 27.66 -4.35 10.74
N SER A 571 27.66 -3.53 9.68
CA SER A 571 27.88 -3.98 8.30
C SER A 571 29.16 -4.83 8.17
N ALA A 572 30.25 -4.43 8.82
CA ALA A 572 31.50 -5.18 8.81
C ALA A 572 31.37 -6.60 9.41
N GLN A 573 30.62 -6.74 10.51
CA GLN A 573 30.33 -8.05 11.10
C GLN A 573 29.41 -8.88 10.20
N LEU A 574 28.38 -8.25 9.64
CA LEU A 574 27.46 -8.91 8.70
C LEU A 574 28.18 -9.44 7.47
N ASN A 575 29.13 -8.67 6.92
CA ASN A 575 29.87 -9.04 5.71
C ASN A 575 30.98 -10.09 5.96
N GLN A 576 31.35 -10.34 7.21
CA GLN A 576 32.24 -11.45 7.59
C GLN A 576 31.51 -12.79 7.68
N MET A 577 30.17 -12.79 7.74
CA MET A 577 29.35 -13.98 7.85
C MET A 577 28.90 -14.47 6.46
N SER A 578 28.89 -15.79 6.31
CA SER A 578 28.25 -16.44 5.16
C SER A 578 26.72 -16.25 5.19
N ASP A 579 26.07 -16.44 4.07
CA ASP A 579 24.61 -16.33 3.97
C ASP A 579 23.90 -17.31 4.90
N GLU A 580 24.42 -18.53 5.06
CA GLU A 580 23.85 -19.53 5.97
C GLU A 580 24.01 -19.15 7.45
N GLU A 581 25.13 -18.57 7.83
CA GLU A 581 25.32 -18.07 9.19
C GLU A 581 24.36 -16.92 9.50
N VAL A 582 24.15 -16.00 8.54
CA VAL A 582 23.20 -14.89 8.69
C VAL A 582 21.76 -15.43 8.82
N LYS A 583 21.36 -16.40 7.99
CA LYS A 583 20.03 -17.04 8.08
C LYS A 583 19.80 -17.69 9.45
N ALA A 584 20.84 -18.34 10.00
CA ALA A 584 20.74 -19.01 11.32
C ALA A 584 20.47 -18.03 12.47
N ILE A 585 21.04 -16.82 12.42
CA ILE A 585 20.88 -15.81 13.48
C ILE A 585 19.80 -14.78 13.17
N LEU A 586 19.21 -14.80 11.97
CA LEU A 586 18.19 -13.84 11.53
C LEU A 586 17.07 -13.61 12.57
N PRO A 587 16.51 -14.63 13.24
CA PRO A 587 15.47 -14.43 14.23
C PRO A 587 15.88 -13.58 15.44
N GLN A 588 17.21 -13.45 15.68
CA GLN A 588 17.76 -12.68 16.80
C GLN A 588 18.17 -11.26 16.40
N ILE A 589 18.33 -10.96 15.08
CA ILE A 589 18.78 -9.65 14.61
C ILE A 589 17.67 -8.62 14.83
N ARG A 590 18.03 -7.50 15.48
CA ARG A 590 17.16 -6.35 15.73
C ARG A 590 17.73 -5.05 15.15
N VAL A 591 19.05 -4.99 14.98
CA VAL A 591 19.74 -3.79 14.51
C VAL A 591 20.83 -4.16 13.55
N ILE A 592 20.92 -3.45 12.42
CA ILE A 592 22.05 -3.45 11.50
C ILE A 592 22.53 -2.01 11.36
N ALA A 593 23.76 -1.76 11.84
CA ALA A 593 24.38 -0.44 11.89
C ALA A 593 25.44 -0.27 10.81
N ARG A 594 25.70 0.98 10.36
CA ARG A 594 26.59 1.31 9.24
C ARG A 594 26.25 0.52 7.97
N ALA A 595 24.96 0.23 7.78
CA ALA A 595 24.49 -0.54 6.66
C ALA A 595 24.75 0.19 5.33
N LEU A 596 25.26 -0.58 4.38
CA LEU A 596 25.39 -0.17 2.99
C LEU A 596 24.11 -0.54 2.20
N PRO A 597 23.84 0.08 1.05
CA PRO A 597 22.72 -0.31 0.18
C PRO A 597 22.74 -1.78 -0.20
N THR A 598 23.93 -2.34 -0.40
CA THR A 598 24.15 -3.77 -0.68
C THR A 598 23.73 -4.67 0.47
N ASP A 599 23.94 -4.25 1.72
CA ASP A 599 23.52 -5.00 2.91
C ASP A 599 21.99 -5.05 2.99
N LYS A 600 21.32 -3.91 2.71
CA LYS A 600 19.84 -3.83 2.67
C LYS A 600 19.28 -4.84 1.66
N SER A 601 19.78 -4.86 0.45
CA SER A 601 19.36 -5.78 -0.61
C SER A 601 19.70 -7.25 -0.29
N ARG A 602 20.87 -7.52 0.33
CA ARG A 602 21.27 -8.85 0.79
C ARG A 602 20.31 -9.40 1.83
N MET A 603 19.96 -8.61 2.84
CA MET A 603 19.04 -9.02 3.90
C MET A 603 17.65 -9.34 3.36
N VAL A 604 17.13 -8.52 2.44
CA VAL A 604 15.85 -8.80 1.77
C VAL A 604 15.91 -10.13 1.03
N ARG A 605 16.96 -10.38 0.25
CA ARG A 605 17.15 -11.64 -0.49
C ARG A 605 17.17 -12.85 0.43
N LEU A 606 17.98 -12.81 1.49
CA LEU A 606 18.12 -13.94 2.42
C LEU A 606 16.79 -14.29 3.12
N CYS A 607 16.02 -13.28 3.49
CA CYS A 607 14.69 -13.49 4.07
C CYS A 607 13.71 -14.13 3.08
N GLN A 608 13.73 -13.68 1.81
CA GLN A 608 12.89 -14.26 0.75
C GLN A 608 13.28 -15.72 0.45
N GLU A 609 14.56 -16.05 0.47
CA GLU A 609 15.05 -17.44 0.34
C GLU A 609 14.56 -18.35 1.51
N MET A 610 14.29 -17.76 2.67
CA MET A 610 13.67 -18.45 3.82
C MET A 610 12.13 -18.50 3.75
N ASN A 611 11.52 -18.12 2.61
CA ASN A 611 10.07 -18.01 2.42
C ASN A 611 9.38 -17.00 3.35
N LEU A 612 10.11 -16.01 3.85
CA LEU A 612 9.53 -14.91 4.62
C LEU A 612 9.00 -13.81 3.68
N VAL A 613 7.92 -13.19 4.09
CA VAL A 613 7.39 -11.98 3.45
C VAL A 613 8.07 -10.77 4.06
N VAL A 614 8.75 -9.99 3.23
CA VAL A 614 9.67 -8.93 3.65
C VAL A 614 9.13 -7.56 3.35
N GLY A 615 9.07 -6.71 4.37
CA GLY A 615 8.86 -5.27 4.24
C GLY A 615 10.18 -4.51 4.37
N MET A 616 10.30 -3.42 3.63
CA MET A 616 11.46 -2.52 3.70
C MET A 616 10.98 -1.07 3.69
N THR A 617 11.49 -0.24 4.59
CA THR A 617 11.29 1.23 4.51
C THR A 617 12.53 1.91 3.96
N GLY A 618 12.36 3.05 3.34
CA GLY A 618 13.45 3.89 2.87
C GLY A 618 12.97 5.22 2.31
N ASP A 619 13.85 6.21 2.31
CA ASP A 619 13.59 7.57 1.85
C ASP A 619 14.60 8.04 0.78
N GLY A 620 15.74 7.37 0.68
CA GLY A 620 16.84 7.74 -0.19
C GLY A 620 16.95 6.92 -1.48
N VAL A 621 17.71 7.45 -2.41
CA VAL A 621 18.11 6.74 -3.65
C VAL A 621 18.79 5.41 -3.33
N ASN A 622 19.60 5.40 -2.28
CA ASN A 622 20.34 4.22 -1.81
C ASN A 622 19.43 3.07 -1.37
N ASP A 623 18.18 3.37 -1.04
CA ASP A 623 17.18 2.41 -0.59
C ASP A 623 16.37 1.81 -1.74
N SER A 624 16.32 2.49 -2.88
CA SER A 624 15.49 2.11 -4.02
C SER A 624 15.68 0.65 -4.47
N PRO A 625 16.90 0.10 -4.57
CA PRO A 625 17.09 -1.31 -4.93
C PRO A 625 16.47 -2.28 -3.90
N ALA A 626 16.59 -1.97 -2.61
CA ALA A 626 16.04 -2.79 -1.54
C ALA A 626 14.50 -2.65 -1.45
N LEU A 627 13.96 -1.43 -1.62
CA LEU A 627 12.53 -1.15 -1.70
C LEU A 627 11.86 -1.90 -2.86
N LYS A 628 12.48 -1.87 -4.04
CA LYS A 628 11.97 -2.58 -5.23
C LYS A 628 12.03 -4.10 -5.07
N ARG A 629 13.08 -4.62 -4.41
CA ARG A 629 13.27 -6.05 -4.18
C ARG A 629 12.34 -6.60 -3.12
N ALA A 630 12.01 -5.82 -2.10
CA ALA A 630 11.14 -6.25 -1.01
C ALA A 630 9.75 -6.64 -1.52
N ASP A 631 9.08 -7.55 -0.81
CA ASP A 631 7.71 -7.92 -1.14
C ASP A 631 6.78 -6.71 -1.03
N VAL A 632 7.05 -5.86 -0.02
CA VAL A 632 6.45 -4.53 0.08
C VAL A 632 7.51 -3.49 0.46
N GLY A 633 7.74 -2.54 -0.43
CA GLY A 633 8.53 -1.35 -0.15
C GLY A 633 7.63 -0.23 0.37
N PHE A 634 7.95 0.31 1.53
CA PHE A 634 7.33 1.50 2.12
C PHE A 634 8.26 2.69 1.89
N ALA A 635 7.96 3.52 0.92
CA ALA A 635 8.69 4.76 0.70
C ALA A 635 8.15 5.86 1.62
N MET A 636 9.02 6.73 2.11
CA MET A 636 8.62 7.88 2.91
C MET A 636 8.10 9.02 2.02
N GLY A 637 7.12 9.77 2.50
CA GLY A 637 6.52 10.89 1.78
C GLY A 637 7.50 12.03 1.53
N SER A 638 8.42 12.28 2.48
CA SER A 638 9.52 13.22 2.33
C SER A 638 10.69 12.67 1.51
N GLY A 639 10.69 11.37 1.18
CA GLY A 639 11.76 10.71 0.46
C GLY A 639 11.90 11.16 -0.98
N THR A 640 13.03 10.74 -1.61
CA THR A 640 13.29 11.02 -3.02
C THR A 640 12.27 10.36 -3.93
N GLU A 641 12.06 10.91 -5.11
CA GLU A 641 11.13 10.35 -6.09
C GLU A 641 11.53 8.93 -6.53
N ALA A 642 12.83 8.66 -6.61
CA ALA A 642 13.32 7.30 -6.87
C ALA A 642 12.89 6.28 -5.80
N ALA A 643 12.94 6.68 -4.52
CA ALA A 643 12.45 5.84 -3.43
C ALA A 643 10.93 5.63 -3.51
N LYS A 644 10.17 6.70 -3.79
CA LYS A 644 8.71 6.63 -3.96
C LYS A 644 8.30 5.75 -5.14
N GLU A 645 9.03 5.79 -6.25
CA GLU A 645 8.78 4.91 -7.39
C GLU A 645 9.10 3.44 -7.10
N ALA A 646 10.17 3.19 -6.36
CA ALA A 646 10.55 1.83 -5.97
C ALA A 646 9.58 1.22 -4.96
N GLY A 647 8.91 2.05 -4.15
CA GLY A 647 7.97 1.62 -3.13
C GLY A 647 6.59 1.26 -3.68
N LYS A 648 5.98 0.18 -3.19
CA LYS A 648 4.58 -0.17 -3.49
C LYS A 648 3.59 0.66 -2.68
N ILE A 649 4.01 1.16 -1.53
CA ILE A 649 3.23 2.02 -0.62
C ILE A 649 4.06 3.24 -0.26
N VAL A 650 3.44 4.41 -0.21
CA VAL A 650 4.07 5.65 0.26
C VAL A 650 3.42 6.08 1.59
N ILE A 651 4.25 6.34 2.59
CA ILE A 651 3.84 6.80 3.92
C ILE A 651 3.95 8.31 3.95
N LEU A 652 2.82 9.01 3.82
CA LEU A 652 2.76 10.45 3.55
C LEU A 652 3.26 11.32 4.71
N ASP A 653 3.18 10.83 5.94
CA ASP A 653 3.59 11.52 7.18
C ASP A 653 4.93 11.04 7.75
N ASP A 654 5.63 10.18 7.04
CA ASP A 654 6.89 9.57 7.43
C ASP A 654 6.84 8.83 8.78
N ASN A 655 5.68 8.41 9.23
CA ASN A 655 5.48 7.89 10.57
C ASN A 655 5.36 6.37 10.56
N PHE A 656 6.13 5.69 11.41
CA PHE A 656 6.03 4.24 11.60
C PHE A 656 4.61 3.79 12.01
N SER A 657 3.82 4.68 12.68
CA SER A 657 2.42 4.38 13.01
C SER A 657 1.57 4.14 11.75
N SER A 658 1.82 4.87 10.67
CA SER A 658 1.10 4.70 9.42
C SER A 658 1.48 3.39 8.71
N ILE A 659 2.72 2.91 8.90
CA ILE A 659 3.12 1.56 8.46
C ILE A 659 2.34 0.48 9.24
N LYS A 660 2.21 0.63 10.56
CA LYS A 660 1.37 -0.26 11.38
C LYS A 660 -0.09 -0.25 10.89
N ASP A 661 -0.63 0.91 10.51
CA ASP A 661 -1.98 1.02 9.96
C ASP A 661 -2.09 0.32 8.58
N ALA A 662 -1.08 0.44 7.72
CA ALA A 662 -1.01 -0.30 6.47
C ALA A 662 -1.07 -1.82 6.69
N ILE A 663 -0.33 -2.34 7.67
CA ILE A 663 -0.36 -3.75 8.06
C ILE A 663 -1.75 -4.15 8.57
N TRP A 664 -2.35 -3.35 9.42
CA TRP A 664 -3.66 -3.59 10.00
C TRP A 664 -4.76 -3.64 8.95
N TYR A 665 -4.79 -2.68 8.04
CA TYR A 665 -5.72 -2.67 6.91
C TYR A 665 -5.46 -3.81 5.93
N GLY A 666 -4.20 -4.14 5.63
CA GLY A 666 -3.86 -5.30 4.80
C GLY A 666 -4.42 -6.61 5.36
N ARG A 667 -4.30 -6.83 6.67
CA ARG A 667 -4.91 -7.98 7.37
C ARG A 667 -6.43 -7.94 7.32
N THR A 668 -7.01 -6.76 7.50
CA THR A 668 -8.48 -6.57 7.43
C THR A 668 -9.04 -6.94 6.07
N ILE A 669 -8.40 -6.48 5.01
CA ILE A 669 -8.77 -6.78 3.62
C ILE A 669 -8.74 -8.29 3.39
N TYR A 670 -7.67 -8.96 3.81
CA TYR A 670 -7.57 -10.41 3.70
C TYR A 670 -8.73 -11.13 4.41
N HIS A 671 -9.06 -10.74 5.65
CA HIS A 671 -10.18 -11.32 6.39
C HIS A 671 -11.53 -11.06 5.73
N ASN A 672 -11.73 -9.88 5.17
CA ASN A 672 -12.98 -9.55 4.47
C ASN A 672 -13.15 -10.38 3.19
N ILE A 673 -12.07 -10.61 2.47
CA ILE A 673 -12.04 -11.54 1.32
C ILE A 673 -12.40 -12.96 1.77
N LEU A 674 -11.83 -13.45 2.87
CA LEU A 674 -12.17 -14.77 3.40
C LEU A 674 -13.63 -14.90 3.83
N LYS A 675 -14.21 -13.84 4.42
CA LYS A 675 -15.64 -13.83 4.79
C LYS A 675 -16.52 -13.99 3.56
N PHE A 676 -16.20 -13.27 2.49
CA PHE A 676 -16.91 -13.40 1.23
C PHE A 676 -16.74 -14.79 0.60
N CYS A 677 -15.52 -15.33 0.58
CA CYS A 677 -15.29 -16.70 0.09
C CYS A 677 -16.12 -17.72 0.87
N LYS A 678 -16.19 -17.62 2.21
CA LYS A 678 -17.03 -18.48 3.05
C LYS A 678 -18.51 -18.34 2.68
N PHE A 679 -18.96 -17.12 2.45
CA PHE A 679 -20.34 -16.82 2.06
C PHE A 679 -20.68 -17.47 0.72
N GLN A 680 -19.90 -17.23 -0.31
CA GLN A 680 -20.14 -17.70 -1.67
C GLN A 680 -20.02 -19.23 -1.80
N LEU A 681 -18.97 -19.83 -1.20
CA LEU A 681 -18.74 -21.27 -1.34
C LEU A 681 -19.82 -22.13 -0.69
N VAL A 682 -20.45 -21.68 0.40
CA VAL A 682 -21.61 -22.38 1.00
C VAL A 682 -22.75 -22.47 -0.01
N ILE A 683 -23.01 -21.39 -0.72
CA ILE A 683 -24.12 -21.28 -1.68
C ILE A 683 -23.84 -22.14 -2.91
N ASN A 684 -22.63 -22.02 -3.48
CA ASN A 684 -22.25 -22.74 -4.68
C ASN A 684 -22.23 -24.26 -4.45
N VAL A 685 -21.65 -24.73 -3.34
CA VAL A 685 -21.65 -26.15 -2.98
C VAL A 685 -23.09 -26.67 -2.82
N THR A 686 -23.95 -25.89 -2.15
CA THR A 686 -25.35 -26.28 -1.99
C THR A 686 -26.09 -26.33 -3.31
N ALA A 687 -25.92 -25.31 -4.16
CA ALA A 687 -26.55 -25.27 -5.48
C ALA A 687 -26.13 -26.47 -6.35
N VAL A 688 -24.84 -26.80 -6.38
CA VAL A 688 -24.33 -27.99 -7.11
C VAL A 688 -24.95 -29.27 -6.59
N VAL A 689 -24.94 -29.50 -5.26
CA VAL A 689 -25.45 -30.72 -4.67
C VAL A 689 -26.93 -30.87 -4.88
N VAL A 690 -27.70 -29.79 -4.66
CA VAL A 690 -29.16 -29.83 -4.83
C VAL A 690 -29.54 -30.04 -6.30
N SER A 691 -28.92 -29.30 -7.23
CA SER A 691 -29.19 -29.47 -8.66
C SER A 691 -28.78 -30.86 -9.18
N ALA A 692 -27.70 -31.44 -8.65
CA ALA A 692 -27.24 -32.78 -9.03
C ALA A 692 -28.16 -33.90 -8.51
N VAL A 693 -28.66 -33.77 -7.29
CA VAL A 693 -29.41 -34.85 -6.61
C VAL A 693 -30.94 -34.77 -6.84
N ALA A 694 -31.50 -33.58 -6.99
CA ALA A 694 -32.92 -33.35 -7.11
C ALA A 694 -33.59 -34.13 -8.25
N PRO A 695 -33.02 -34.24 -9.47
CA PRO A 695 -33.63 -35.00 -10.56
C PRO A 695 -33.81 -36.50 -10.23
N PHE A 696 -32.84 -37.09 -9.53
CA PHE A 696 -32.93 -38.51 -9.10
C PHE A 696 -34.00 -38.73 -8.03
N LEU A 697 -34.42 -37.67 -7.35
CA LEU A 697 -35.54 -37.70 -6.39
C LEU A 697 -36.87 -37.33 -7.04
N GLY A 698 -36.93 -37.16 -8.36
CA GLY A 698 -38.12 -36.76 -9.11
C GLY A 698 -38.52 -35.29 -8.92
N ILE A 699 -37.57 -34.43 -8.62
CA ILE A 699 -37.72 -32.99 -8.58
C ILE A 699 -37.02 -32.43 -9.84
N GLU A 700 -37.82 -31.98 -10.77
CA GLU A 700 -37.34 -31.37 -12.00
C GLU A 700 -36.86 -29.94 -11.68
N GLU A 701 -35.66 -29.61 -12.08
CA GLU A 701 -35.05 -28.30 -12.05
C GLU A 701 -35.42 -27.39 -10.85
N PRO A 702 -34.98 -27.70 -9.64
CA PRO A 702 -35.33 -26.89 -8.46
C PRO A 702 -34.81 -25.45 -8.56
N LEU A 703 -33.74 -25.25 -9.27
CA LEU A 703 -33.14 -23.94 -9.60
C LEU A 703 -32.89 -23.88 -11.10
N LYS A 704 -33.38 -22.81 -11.73
CA LYS A 704 -33.14 -22.53 -13.15
C LYS A 704 -31.81 -21.78 -13.38
N VAL A 705 -31.29 -21.84 -14.60
CA VAL A 705 -30.08 -21.10 -14.99
C VAL A 705 -30.21 -19.59 -14.66
N THR A 706 -31.37 -18.98 -14.92
CA THR A 706 -31.63 -17.57 -14.60
C THR A 706 -31.59 -17.28 -13.10
N HIS A 707 -32.04 -18.20 -12.24
CA HIS A 707 -31.93 -18.09 -10.78
C HIS A 707 -30.45 -18.08 -10.35
N LEU A 708 -29.64 -18.95 -10.92
CA LEU A 708 -28.22 -19.11 -10.57
C LEU A 708 -27.39 -17.94 -11.07
N LEU A 709 -27.68 -17.45 -12.27
CA LEU A 709 -27.07 -16.23 -12.77
C LEU A 709 -27.37 -15.02 -11.89
N PHE A 710 -28.62 -14.90 -11.40
CA PHE A 710 -28.97 -13.87 -10.45
C PHE A 710 -28.18 -14.01 -9.13
N VAL A 711 -28.01 -15.22 -8.63
CA VAL A 711 -27.21 -15.48 -7.42
C VAL A 711 -25.76 -15.12 -7.64
N ASN A 712 -25.11 -15.69 -8.64
CA ASN A 712 -23.67 -15.54 -8.86
C ASN A 712 -23.28 -14.11 -9.25
N LEU A 713 -24.19 -13.36 -9.85
CA LEU A 713 -23.92 -12.09 -10.43
C LEU A 713 -24.37 -10.91 -9.59
N VAL A 714 -25.68 -10.90 -9.28
CA VAL A 714 -26.28 -9.77 -8.55
C VAL A 714 -26.03 -9.92 -7.06
N MET A 715 -26.30 -11.11 -6.52
CA MET A 715 -26.14 -11.36 -5.09
C MET A 715 -24.67 -11.39 -4.67
N ASP A 716 -23.78 -12.03 -5.44
CA ASP A 716 -22.36 -12.09 -5.11
C ASP A 716 -21.69 -10.72 -5.27
N GLY A 717 -22.01 -9.97 -6.32
CA GLY A 717 -21.49 -8.60 -6.50
C GLY A 717 -21.91 -7.67 -5.37
N LEU A 718 -23.19 -7.69 -4.98
CA LEU A 718 -23.70 -6.94 -3.83
C LEU A 718 -23.19 -7.52 -2.49
N GLY A 719 -23.02 -8.83 -2.39
CA GLY A 719 -22.44 -9.51 -1.23
C GLY A 719 -20.98 -9.12 -0.99
N ALA A 720 -20.24 -8.89 -2.07
CA ALA A 720 -18.88 -8.36 -2.01
C ALA A 720 -18.83 -6.96 -1.38
N MET A 721 -19.77 -6.08 -1.74
CA MET A 721 -19.91 -4.77 -1.12
C MET A 721 -20.32 -4.88 0.35
N MET A 722 -21.23 -5.81 0.66
CA MET A 722 -21.74 -6.07 2.00
C MET A 722 -20.63 -6.51 2.98
N LEU A 723 -19.75 -7.42 2.57
CA LEU A 723 -18.72 -8.02 3.41
C LEU A 723 -17.35 -7.35 3.27
N GLY A 724 -17.09 -6.67 2.16
CA GLY A 724 -15.83 -5.99 1.87
C GLY A 724 -15.56 -4.78 2.76
N ASN A 725 -16.60 -4.16 3.29
CA ASN A 725 -16.56 -2.97 4.14
C ASN A 725 -16.55 -3.27 5.66
N GLU A 726 -16.38 -4.53 6.05
CA GLU A 726 -16.29 -4.88 7.48
C GLU A 726 -15.13 -4.13 8.15
N PRO A 727 -15.30 -3.65 9.39
CA PRO A 727 -14.35 -2.80 10.07
C PRO A 727 -13.05 -3.53 10.41
N ALA A 728 -11.98 -2.75 10.52
CA ALA A 728 -10.67 -3.23 10.95
C ALA A 728 -10.68 -3.58 12.44
N LEU A 729 -10.44 -4.85 12.76
CA LEU A 729 -10.48 -5.34 14.13
C LEU A 729 -9.10 -5.41 14.75
N SER A 730 -8.95 -4.91 15.97
CA SER A 730 -7.69 -4.98 16.73
C SER A 730 -7.20 -6.42 16.96
N LYS A 731 -8.10 -7.42 16.94
CA LYS A 731 -7.72 -8.83 17.04
C LYS A 731 -6.81 -9.28 15.90
N TYR A 732 -6.93 -8.70 14.69
CA TYR A 732 -6.10 -9.05 13.54
C TYR A 732 -4.62 -8.70 13.76
N MET A 733 -4.33 -7.71 14.63
CA MET A 733 -2.96 -7.36 15.02
C MET A 733 -2.39 -8.28 16.12
N LYS A 734 -3.11 -9.33 16.53
CA LYS A 734 -2.64 -10.36 17.46
C LYS A 734 -2.48 -11.72 16.80
N GLU A 735 -2.80 -11.82 15.52
CA GLU A 735 -2.64 -13.04 14.73
C GLU A 735 -1.20 -13.17 14.22
N ALA A 736 -0.69 -14.38 14.17
CA ALA A 736 0.62 -14.62 13.58
C ALA A 736 0.62 -14.33 12.07
N PRO A 737 1.74 -13.88 11.50
CA PRO A 737 1.87 -13.68 10.08
C PRO A 737 1.69 -14.98 9.31
N ARG A 738 1.10 -14.89 8.13
CA ARG A 738 0.88 -16.05 7.26
C ARG A 738 2.11 -16.34 6.42
N ARG A 739 2.31 -17.61 6.12
CA ARG A 739 3.41 -18.03 5.25
C ARG A 739 3.08 -17.75 3.79
N ARG A 740 4.12 -17.55 2.99
CA ARG A 740 3.97 -17.29 1.54
C ARG A 740 3.29 -18.43 0.79
N ASP A 741 3.51 -19.66 1.21
CA ASP A 741 2.98 -20.91 0.64
C ASP A 741 1.65 -21.37 1.23
N GLU A 742 1.14 -20.67 2.25
CA GLU A 742 -0.11 -21.04 2.92
C GLU A 742 -1.32 -20.86 1.97
N GLY A 743 -2.15 -21.92 1.88
CA GLY A 743 -3.37 -21.90 1.10
C GLY A 743 -4.43 -20.97 1.68
N ILE A 744 -5.33 -20.48 0.83
CA ILE A 744 -6.42 -19.60 1.25
C ILE A 744 -7.45 -20.34 2.12
N ILE A 745 -7.73 -21.61 1.78
CA ILE A 745 -8.73 -22.41 2.48
C ILE A 745 -8.13 -23.01 3.74
N SER A 746 -8.49 -22.46 4.89
CA SER A 746 -8.13 -23.01 6.19
C SER A 746 -9.05 -24.17 6.58
N LYS A 747 -8.62 -24.99 7.57
CA LYS A 747 -9.45 -26.07 8.14
C LYS A 747 -10.75 -25.53 8.74
N ASP A 748 -10.71 -24.39 9.40
CA ASP A 748 -11.89 -23.74 9.96
C ASP A 748 -12.86 -23.28 8.86
N MET A 749 -12.34 -22.73 7.79
CA MET A 749 -13.13 -22.35 6.62
C MET A 749 -13.83 -23.57 6.00
N MET A 750 -13.11 -24.68 5.80
CA MET A 750 -13.68 -25.93 5.30
C MET A 750 -14.76 -26.48 6.23
N THR A 751 -14.55 -26.42 7.55
CA THR A 751 -15.55 -26.85 8.53
C THR A 751 -16.82 -26.00 8.45
N GLN A 752 -16.67 -24.69 8.29
CA GLN A 752 -17.82 -23.78 8.15
C GLN A 752 -18.58 -24.03 6.85
N ILE A 753 -17.86 -24.11 5.73
CA ILE A 753 -18.47 -24.37 4.41
C ILE A 753 -19.18 -25.72 4.41
N GLY A 754 -18.52 -26.78 4.90
CA GLY A 754 -19.10 -28.11 4.96
C GLY A 754 -20.33 -28.18 5.85
N PHE A 755 -20.26 -27.68 7.08
CA PHE A 755 -21.35 -27.76 8.03
C PHE A 755 -22.58 -26.94 7.56
N MET A 756 -22.37 -25.71 7.12
CA MET A 756 -23.46 -24.84 6.67
C MET A 756 -24.00 -25.27 5.30
N GLY A 757 -23.15 -25.78 4.42
CA GLY A 757 -23.55 -26.34 3.13
C GLY A 757 -24.42 -27.60 3.32
N ILE A 758 -23.99 -28.52 4.18
CA ILE A 758 -24.78 -29.71 4.51
C ILE A 758 -26.16 -29.33 5.09
N TRP A 759 -26.16 -28.38 6.02
CA TRP A 759 -27.43 -27.90 6.58
C TRP A 759 -28.36 -27.33 5.51
N LEU A 760 -27.86 -26.48 4.63
CA LEU A 760 -28.66 -25.86 3.58
C LEU A 760 -29.15 -26.90 2.54
N VAL A 761 -28.33 -27.92 2.25
CA VAL A 761 -28.76 -29.08 1.41
C VAL A 761 -29.93 -29.84 2.08
N ILE A 762 -29.77 -30.16 3.36
CA ILE A 762 -30.86 -30.86 4.12
C ILE A 762 -32.12 -30.00 4.14
N LEU A 763 -31.99 -28.70 4.46
CA LEU A 763 -33.11 -27.77 4.47
C LEU A 763 -33.80 -27.68 3.11
N SER A 764 -33.02 -27.66 2.02
CA SER A 764 -33.52 -27.66 0.65
C SER A 764 -34.35 -28.89 0.34
N PHE A 765 -33.87 -30.09 0.64
CA PHE A 765 -34.63 -31.32 0.40
C PHE A 765 -35.84 -31.47 1.33
N LEU A 766 -35.75 -31.04 2.58
CA LEU A 766 -36.89 -30.98 3.47
C LEU A 766 -37.96 -30.03 2.91
N PHE A 767 -37.57 -28.85 2.46
CA PHE A 767 -38.47 -27.88 1.87
C PHE A 767 -39.16 -28.44 0.61
N LEU A 768 -38.39 -29.09 -0.26
CA LEU A 768 -38.89 -29.61 -1.53
C LEU A 768 -39.73 -30.88 -1.43
N LYS A 769 -39.60 -31.66 -0.33
CA LYS A 769 -40.25 -33.00 -0.24
C LYS A 769 -41.23 -33.18 0.88
N LEU A 770 -41.14 -32.37 1.96
CA LEU A 770 -42.03 -32.54 3.13
C LEU A 770 -43.49 -32.16 2.76
N PRO A 771 -44.49 -33.08 2.92
CA PRO A 771 -45.85 -32.78 2.59
C PRO A 771 -46.46 -31.61 3.35
N VAL A 772 -46.01 -31.37 4.60
CA VAL A 772 -46.43 -30.22 5.42
C VAL A 772 -46.05 -28.89 4.78
N ILE A 773 -44.94 -28.83 4.03
CA ILE A 773 -44.49 -27.64 3.35
C ILE A 773 -45.10 -27.57 1.96
N THR A 774 -45.08 -28.67 1.18
CA THR A 774 -45.62 -28.67 -0.18
C THR A 774 -47.10 -28.30 -0.23
N ASN A 775 -47.88 -28.71 0.76
CA ASN A 775 -49.33 -28.39 0.88
C ASN A 775 -49.66 -26.95 1.25
N LEU A 776 -48.62 -26.11 1.53
CA LEU A 776 -48.81 -24.66 1.74
C LEU A 776 -48.94 -23.88 0.44
N PHE A 777 -48.63 -24.53 -0.69
CA PHE A 777 -48.64 -23.91 -2.01
C PHE A 777 -49.72 -24.53 -2.91
N ASP A 778 -50.39 -23.70 -3.70
CA ASP A 778 -51.49 -24.11 -4.54
C ASP A 778 -51.06 -25.00 -5.73
N ASN A 779 -49.78 -24.81 -6.16
CA ASN A 779 -49.21 -25.57 -7.27
C ASN A 779 -47.70 -25.70 -7.16
N LYS A 780 -47.11 -26.61 -7.98
CA LYS A 780 -45.69 -26.91 -8.03
C LYS A 780 -44.84 -25.65 -8.37
N ALA A 781 -45.34 -24.78 -9.23
CA ALA A 781 -44.61 -23.60 -9.64
C ALA A 781 -44.47 -22.54 -8.51
N GLN A 782 -45.52 -22.34 -7.70
CA GLN A 782 -45.43 -21.53 -6.49
C GLN A 782 -44.45 -22.10 -5.47
N HIS A 783 -44.48 -23.43 -5.30
CA HIS A 783 -43.55 -24.11 -4.39
C HIS A 783 -42.10 -23.98 -4.83
N LEU A 784 -41.77 -24.10 -6.12
CA LEU A 784 -40.42 -23.89 -6.66
C LEU A 784 -40.02 -22.40 -6.56
N THR A 785 -40.94 -21.46 -6.77
CA THR A 785 -40.69 -20.04 -6.53
C THR A 785 -40.33 -19.76 -5.08
N ALA A 786 -41.09 -20.37 -4.15
CA ALA A 786 -40.81 -20.25 -2.71
C ALA A 786 -39.43 -20.89 -2.34
N TYR A 787 -39.08 -21.98 -3.00
CA TYR A 787 -37.74 -22.57 -2.84
C TYR A 787 -36.63 -21.62 -3.31
N PHE A 788 -36.79 -20.95 -4.44
CA PHE A 788 -35.84 -19.92 -4.89
C PHE A 788 -35.70 -18.80 -3.84
N VAL A 789 -36.81 -18.33 -3.23
CA VAL A 789 -36.75 -17.36 -2.13
C VAL A 789 -36.01 -17.95 -0.92
N LEU A 790 -36.29 -19.19 -0.54
CA LEU A 790 -35.60 -19.88 0.57
C LEU A 790 -34.09 -19.87 0.34
N PHE A 791 -33.65 -20.20 -0.86
CA PHE A 791 -32.27 -20.29 -1.23
C PHE A 791 -31.56 -18.93 -1.09
N ILE A 792 -32.13 -17.87 -1.66
CA ILE A 792 -31.56 -16.50 -1.59
C ILE A 792 -31.56 -16.00 -0.15
N PHE A 793 -32.67 -16.15 0.58
CA PHE A 793 -32.74 -15.65 1.95
C PHE A 793 -31.85 -16.41 2.92
N SER A 794 -31.69 -17.72 2.73
CA SER A 794 -30.71 -18.51 3.48
C SER A 794 -29.28 -18.01 3.26
N ALA A 795 -28.95 -17.67 2.01
CA ALA A 795 -27.68 -17.04 1.68
C ALA A 795 -27.49 -15.71 2.41
N LEU A 796 -28.47 -14.83 2.36
CA LEU A 796 -28.44 -13.53 3.04
C LEU A 796 -28.29 -13.67 4.57
N PHE A 797 -29.04 -14.58 5.19
CA PHE A 797 -28.89 -14.84 6.63
C PHE A 797 -27.53 -15.48 6.96
N ASN A 798 -26.95 -16.30 6.07
CA ASN A 798 -25.60 -16.78 6.22
C ASN A 798 -24.56 -15.64 6.17
N GLY A 799 -24.87 -14.52 5.53
CA GLY A 799 -24.06 -13.31 5.56
C GLY A 799 -23.78 -12.82 6.99
N PHE A 800 -24.73 -12.90 7.89
CA PHE A 800 -24.50 -12.59 9.31
C PHE A 800 -23.52 -13.55 10.00
N ASN A 801 -23.56 -14.82 9.64
CA ASN A 801 -22.73 -15.86 10.23
C ASN A 801 -21.25 -15.68 9.93
N VAL A 802 -20.92 -15.24 8.71
CA VAL A 802 -19.54 -15.08 8.24
C VAL A 802 -18.87 -13.78 8.74
N ARG A 803 -19.66 -12.82 9.25
CA ARG A 803 -19.15 -11.55 9.76
C ARG A 803 -18.27 -11.71 11.01
N ASP A 804 -18.70 -12.56 11.93
CA ASP A 804 -17.95 -12.80 13.18
C ASP A 804 -17.78 -14.31 13.42
N GLU A 805 -16.60 -14.71 13.78
CA GLU A 805 -16.26 -16.09 14.13
C GLU A 805 -16.84 -16.48 15.50
N ARG A 806 -17.26 -15.50 16.31
CA ARG A 806 -17.88 -15.67 17.63
C ARG A 806 -19.40 -15.50 17.55
N PHE A 807 -20.06 -15.55 18.71
CA PHE A 807 -21.53 -15.43 18.82
C PHE A 807 -22.06 -13.99 18.58
N GLY A 808 -21.20 -13.01 18.37
CA GLY A 808 -21.57 -11.59 18.23
C GLY A 808 -22.01 -11.19 16.84
N ILE A 809 -22.82 -12.01 16.14
CA ILE A 809 -23.23 -11.82 14.74
C ILE A 809 -23.91 -10.47 14.44
N PHE A 810 -24.60 -9.87 15.42
CA PHE A 810 -25.26 -8.56 15.30
C PHE A 810 -24.39 -7.41 15.85
N LYS A 811 -23.21 -7.72 16.42
CA LYS A 811 -22.29 -6.67 16.89
C LYS A 811 -21.73 -5.86 15.73
N ARG A 812 -21.48 -4.58 15.97
CA ARG A 812 -20.84 -3.65 15.02
C ARG A 812 -21.56 -3.47 13.68
N LEU A 813 -22.88 -3.69 13.63
CA LEU A 813 -23.67 -3.36 12.45
C LEU A 813 -23.59 -1.85 12.12
N ASN A 814 -23.45 -1.00 13.16
CA ASN A 814 -23.33 0.44 13.00
C ASN A 814 -21.99 0.86 12.34
N GLU A 815 -20.94 0.01 12.46
CA GLU A 815 -19.64 0.27 11.84
C GLU A 815 -19.59 -0.13 10.36
N ASN A 816 -20.57 -0.95 9.90
CA ASN A 816 -20.76 -1.31 8.50
C ASN A 816 -22.24 -1.10 8.10
N PRO A 817 -22.67 0.13 7.88
CA PRO A 817 -24.04 0.43 7.49
C PRO A 817 -24.39 -0.15 6.10
N ASP A 818 -23.41 -0.36 5.25
CA ASP A 818 -23.63 -0.91 3.91
C ASP A 818 -24.08 -2.36 3.95
N PHE A 819 -23.70 -3.10 5.00
CA PHE A 819 -24.20 -4.46 5.21
C PHE A 819 -25.73 -4.53 5.24
N LEU A 820 -26.36 -3.72 6.08
CA LEU A 820 -27.81 -3.71 6.20
C LEU A 820 -28.50 -3.12 4.95
N LYS A 821 -27.94 -2.08 4.36
CA LYS A 821 -28.47 -1.50 3.11
C LYS A 821 -28.54 -2.55 2.01
N VAL A 822 -27.42 -3.23 1.77
CA VAL A 822 -27.32 -4.27 0.72
C VAL A 822 -28.24 -5.45 1.06
N PHE A 823 -28.24 -5.90 2.30
CA PHE A 823 -29.14 -6.96 2.76
C PHE A 823 -30.60 -6.65 2.41
N PHE A 824 -31.10 -5.47 2.75
CA PHE A 824 -32.48 -5.07 2.44
C PHE A 824 -32.70 -4.82 0.95
N ILE A 825 -31.70 -4.33 0.22
CA ILE A 825 -31.81 -4.16 -1.25
C ILE A 825 -32.02 -5.52 -1.91
N ILE A 826 -31.20 -6.52 -1.58
CA ILE A 826 -31.35 -7.87 -2.17
C ILE A 826 -32.68 -8.48 -1.80
N MET A 827 -33.11 -8.35 -0.53
CA MET A 827 -34.47 -8.82 -0.11
C MET A 827 -35.58 -8.15 -0.92
N LEU A 828 -35.53 -6.83 -1.09
CA LEU A 828 -36.49 -6.07 -1.85
C LEU A 828 -36.55 -6.50 -3.33
N VAL A 829 -35.35 -6.62 -3.97
CA VAL A 829 -35.26 -7.09 -5.35
C VAL A 829 -35.83 -8.49 -5.50
N GLN A 830 -35.55 -9.39 -4.57
CA GLN A 830 -36.12 -10.75 -4.58
C GLN A 830 -37.63 -10.73 -4.44
N ILE A 831 -38.18 -9.93 -3.53
CA ILE A 831 -39.64 -9.77 -3.38
C ILE A 831 -40.27 -9.19 -4.65
N MET A 832 -39.61 -8.23 -5.30
CA MET A 832 -40.05 -7.67 -6.57
C MET A 832 -40.06 -8.70 -7.69
N ILE A 833 -39.00 -9.51 -7.83
CA ILE A 833 -38.92 -10.58 -8.85
C ILE A 833 -40.08 -11.59 -8.68
N VAL A 834 -40.32 -12.05 -7.45
CA VAL A 834 -41.38 -13.03 -7.16
C VAL A 834 -42.75 -12.48 -7.51
N ASN A 835 -43.02 -11.21 -7.21
CA ASN A 835 -44.30 -10.59 -7.44
C ASN A 835 -44.41 -9.88 -8.81
N ALA A 836 -43.34 -9.89 -9.62
CA ALA A 836 -43.30 -9.20 -10.89
C ALA A 836 -44.45 -9.60 -11.82
N ALA A 837 -44.78 -10.87 -11.92
CA ALA A 837 -45.86 -11.36 -12.75
C ALA A 837 -47.26 -10.85 -12.37
N ALA A 838 -47.44 -10.39 -11.13
CA ALA A 838 -48.70 -9.80 -10.66
C ALA A 838 -48.84 -8.29 -10.94
N ILE A 839 -47.77 -7.62 -11.33
CA ILE A 839 -47.73 -6.20 -11.62
C ILE A 839 -48.26 -5.99 -13.06
N PRO A 840 -49.29 -5.16 -13.32
CA PRO A 840 -49.93 -5.05 -14.63
C PRO A 840 -49.16 -4.21 -15.64
N PHE A 841 -47.85 -4.30 -15.64
CA PHE A 841 -46.97 -3.70 -16.61
C PHE A 841 -46.19 -4.77 -17.38
N GLN A 842 -46.19 -4.70 -18.70
CA GLN A 842 -45.62 -5.70 -19.60
C GLN A 842 -44.17 -6.12 -19.24
N VAL A 843 -43.35 -5.16 -18.83
CA VAL A 843 -41.95 -5.41 -18.44
C VAL A 843 -41.88 -6.30 -17.19
N PHE A 844 -42.70 -6.05 -16.18
CA PHE A 844 -42.72 -6.86 -14.95
C PHE A 844 -43.26 -8.26 -15.21
N ILE A 845 -44.31 -8.38 -16.03
CA ILE A 845 -44.83 -9.70 -16.44
C ILE A 845 -43.74 -10.49 -17.15
N TRP A 846 -42.96 -9.83 -18.01
CA TRP A 846 -41.82 -10.44 -18.70
C TRP A 846 -40.69 -10.87 -17.74
N ILE A 847 -40.34 -10.05 -16.74
CA ILE A 847 -39.39 -10.40 -15.67
C ILE A 847 -39.89 -11.65 -14.90
N GLY A 848 -41.13 -11.68 -14.47
CA GLY A 848 -41.73 -12.84 -13.79
C GLY A 848 -41.63 -14.13 -14.59
N LYS A 849 -41.88 -14.05 -15.91
CA LYS A 849 -41.73 -15.20 -16.82
C LYS A 849 -40.26 -15.62 -17.02
N MET A 850 -39.33 -14.66 -17.13
CA MET A 850 -37.91 -14.89 -17.27
C MET A 850 -37.34 -15.68 -16.07
N PHE A 851 -37.78 -15.31 -14.86
CA PHE A 851 -37.39 -16.03 -13.65
C PHE A 851 -38.33 -17.19 -13.34
N SER A 852 -39.34 -17.46 -14.15
CA SER A 852 -40.36 -18.47 -13.91
C SER A 852 -41.00 -18.37 -12.51
N CYS A 853 -41.15 -17.17 -11.99
CA CYS A 853 -41.65 -16.89 -10.67
C CYS A 853 -43.17 -16.63 -10.69
N ILE A 854 -43.87 -17.23 -9.76
CA ILE A 854 -45.33 -17.07 -9.55
C ILE A 854 -45.54 -16.61 -8.10
N PRO A 855 -46.28 -15.52 -7.87
CA PRO A 855 -46.60 -15.06 -6.53
C PRO A 855 -47.31 -16.16 -5.72
N PHE A 856 -47.02 -16.23 -4.43
CA PHE A 856 -47.59 -17.17 -3.50
C PHE A 856 -48.08 -16.51 -2.21
N GLY A 857 -48.93 -17.20 -1.44
CA GLY A 857 -49.65 -16.61 -0.30
C GLY A 857 -48.76 -16.28 0.92
N ALA A 858 -49.28 -15.46 1.82
CA ALA A 858 -48.58 -14.97 3.01
C ALA A 858 -48.08 -16.11 3.94
N LYS A 859 -48.80 -17.21 4.05
CA LYS A 859 -48.37 -18.37 4.83
C LYS A 859 -47.09 -18.98 4.27
N GLY A 860 -46.96 -19.08 2.94
CA GLY A 860 -45.77 -19.52 2.25
C GLY A 860 -44.60 -18.60 2.53
N TRP A 861 -44.78 -17.27 2.48
CA TRP A 861 -43.78 -16.29 2.81
C TRP A 861 -43.24 -16.42 4.25
N ILE A 862 -44.13 -16.52 5.23
CA ILE A 862 -43.75 -16.64 6.65
C ILE A 862 -42.91 -17.91 6.87
N VAL A 863 -43.37 -19.06 6.36
CA VAL A 863 -42.62 -20.32 6.51
C VAL A 863 -41.28 -20.28 5.82
N THR A 864 -41.22 -19.74 4.60
CA THR A 864 -39.98 -19.61 3.84
C THR A 864 -38.97 -18.73 4.56
N VAL A 865 -39.39 -17.58 5.08
CA VAL A 865 -38.52 -16.66 5.84
C VAL A 865 -38.02 -17.29 7.14
N LEU A 866 -38.91 -17.92 7.92
CA LEU A 866 -38.57 -18.56 9.19
C LEU A 866 -37.57 -19.72 8.97
N LEU A 867 -37.74 -20.51 7.93
CA LEU A 867 -36.85 -21.60 7.59
C LEU A 867 -35.49 -21.06 7.12
N SER A 868 -35.47 -19.99 6.35
CA SER A 868 -34.21 -19.33 5.94
C SER A 868 -33.43 -18.78 7.12
N MET A 869 -34.11 -18.23 8.14
CA MET A 869 -33.48 -17.74 9.37
C MET A 869 -32.80 -18.84 10.18
N THR A 870 -33.08 -20.12 9.96
CA THR A 870 -32.44 -21.24 10.67
C THR A 870 -30.94 -21.31 10.43
N MET A 871 -30.43 -20.70 9.38
CA MET A 871 -29.01 -20.54 9.13
C MET A 871 -28.28 -19.94 10.32
N ILE A 872 -28.91 -19.01 11.04
CA ILE A 872 -28.28 -18.31 12.18
C ILE A 872 -28.09 -19.25 13.39
N PRO A 873 -29.16 -19.86 13.95
CA PRO A 873 -29.02 -20.74 15.11
C PRO A 873 -28.18 -21.99 14.82
N VAL A 874 -28.19 -22.49 13.58
CA VAL A 874 -27.38 -23.64 13.18
C VAL A 874 -25.89 -23.29 13.14
N ASP A 875 -25.51 -22.11 12.67
CA ASP A 875 -24.12 -21.65 12.78
C ASP A 875 -23.68 -21.39 14.24
N CYS A 876 -24.59 -20.90 15.07
CA CYS A 876 -24.34 -20.81 16.51
C CYS A 876 -24.06 -22.18 17.13
N LEU A 877 -24.82 -23.22 16.72
CA LEU A 877 -24.57 -24.58 17.14
C LEU A 877 -23.19 -25.08 16.67
N ARG A 878 -22.84 -24.82 15.40
CA ARG A 878 -21.51 -25.12 14.86
C ARG A 878 -20.41 -24.48 15.70
N LYS A 879 -20.52 -23.18 15.96
CA LYS A 879 -19.56 -22.40 16.77
C LYS A 879 -19.43 -22.99 18.20
N PHE A 880 -20.51 -23.49 18.75
CA PHE A 880 -20.51 -24.16 20.05
C PHE A 880 -19.82 -25.54 20.01
N LEU A 881 -20.13 -26.36 19.00
CA LEU A 881 -19.59 -27.72 18.88
C LEU A 881 -18.09 -27.76 18.56
N PHE A 882 -17.63 -26.87 17.71
CA PHE A 882 -16.24 -26.85 17.23
C PHE A 882 -15.35 -25.88 17.99
N GLY A 883 -15.85 -25.27 19.06
CA GLY A 883 -15.03 -24.42 19.95
C GLY A 883 -14.55 -23.11 19.36
N CYS A 884 -15.16 -22.64 18.29
CA CYS A 884 -14.86 -21.37 17.62
C CYS A 884 -15.19 -20.12 18.45
N GLY A 885 -15.20 -20.25 19.77
CA GLY A 885 -15.60 -19.19 20.70
C GLY A 885 -14.67 -18.96 21.88
N LYS A 886 -13.56 -19.71 22.01
CA LYS A 886 -12.59 -19.53 23.09
C LYS A 886 -11.52 -18.49 22.76
#